data_d13e2fe0be6f724bc71e4d7991548e32
#
_entry.id   d13e2fe0be6f724bc71e4d7991548e32
#
_cell.length_a   1.000
_cell.length_b   1.000
_cell.length_c   1.000
_cell.angle_alpha   90.00
_cell.angle_beta   90.00
_cell.angle_gamma   90.00
#
_symmetry.space_group_name_H-M   'P 1'
#
loop_
_entity.id
_entity.type
_entity.pdbx_description
1 polymer ?
#
loop_
_entity_poly.entity_id
_entity_poly.type
_entity_poly.pdbx_seq_one_letter_code
_entity_poly.pdbx_strand_id
1 'polypeptide(L)'
;MSSAFDPRGEVIRHVTRSGIDLPATTIDELVAHLDDLYAAALDEGLEEGRARARALAALEESAFSMLRRHAAKSSDRLQARRADELARASGGRSLNVLSAIRLALRQLWQHPTFALVTVLVLGLGTGAATTVFTVVDSVVLRPLPYDAPDRLVTLWDINPEQGLSHDPISPVNFMDYRALPVFKDAAAWWRPGVNLVDPGVDPIRVNTIEVSGNLFDVLGVKPQLGAGFPSGQDFFSRERIAVISDKLWRSRYGADPAIIGRQLSFSDTPYTIVGIMPPKFDYPGDVDVWERLQWDLTQHSRAAHFMEAVARLADGTTFEQAQSAVDTLGQRLQNDFPTTNKGWSARLIPLLDEQLGYYRPALMVLFGAVALLLVIGVLNVASLLLTRALSREKEIAVRVALGAAPRQLVTQLMAESLVLSVIGAGLGIAVTLAALPLIVGLTPVEIPRLDEAGVNLRALALCLAVVGVTTVIFGLVPALLLLRTQFTSDLKAGERGSSKGARRTYSVLVAAEVAMACALLVSSALLVRTVGRMMETPTGVNADQVLTTPVQITATTVGAPTRGGTIQTVWVPIADMHTRLLDEIRQQPGVTAAGASNFLPLTVGWRNPFLLDGEPQPARQEDLPQVQMHSASDGYFEAMGAELIAGRAFSAFDGAASTGVVVVNESFARRHFEGRNAIGRVVRNWASQIGPLGVNLKAGGTRPPHEGMPFEIVGVVRDIRNVPLGQEVEPAMYFTTRQFPFLEVFIAVRAADTSTAQTAIRNALRAVAPTVPMGTAQTWGNQFAAKTAEARLLMTILLFFGGLAALLAALGVYGLFSWSVALRTRELAIRLTLGAKPSSVGALVLGQSAVLVVTGLAVGMAIIRLAESALSRVLFGVTTSDATALATAGSFLLIAALVACVPPAIRAMRVDPVEGLRAE
;
A
#
# COMPACT_ATOMS: atom_id res chain seq x y z
N MET A 1 48.45 -67.15 44.91
CA MET A 1 49.32 -66.41 44.01
C MET A 1 48.68 -64.98 43.87
N SER A 2 49.23 -64.01 44.66
CA SER A 2 48.75 -62.60 44.57
C SER A 2 49.27 -62.07 43.17
N SER A 3 48.34 -61.60 42.32
CA SER A 3 48.71 -60.93 41.12
C SER A 3 49.40 -59.62 41.51
N ALA A 4 50.66 -59.46 41.18
CA ALA A 4 51.40 -58.22 41.41
C ALA A 4 50.60 -57.05 40.81
N PHE A 5 50.52 -55.92 41.54
CA PHE A 5 49.86 -54.71 41.06
C PHE A 5 50.56 -54.22 39.77
N ASP A 6 49.81 -54.12 38.73
CA ASP A 6 50.28 -53.59 37.44
C ASP A 6 49.69 -52.17 37.15
N PRO A 7 50.42 -51.09 37.56
CA PRO A 7 49.97 -49.73 37.42
C PRO A 7 49.68 -49.33 35.96
N ARG A 8 50.48 -49.84 35.03
CA ARG A 8 50.36 -49.52 33.59
C ARG A 8 49.09 -50.11 33.00
N GLY A 9 48.78 -51.35 33.32
CA GLY A 9 47.58 -52.04 32.88
C GLY A 9 46.31 -51.38 33.44
N GLU A 10 46.34 -50.84 34.67
CA GLU A 10 45.23 -50.15 35.33
C GLU A 10 44.97 -48.77 34.67
N VAL A 11 46.02 -47.98 34.41
CA VAL A 11 45.92 -46.68 33.75
C VAL A 11 45.39 -46.86 32.35
N ILE A 12 45.93 -47.83 31.59
CA ILE A 12 45.46 -48.11 30.20
C ILE A 12 43.98 -48.51 30.21
N ARG A 13 43.54 -49.39 31.12
CA ARG A 13 42.13 -49.80 31.22
C ARG A 13 41.22 -48.63 31.52
N HIS A 14 41.65 -47.70 32.37
CA HIS A 14 40.87 -46.53 32.79
C HIS A 14 40.75 -45.50 31.65
N VAL A 15 41.85 -45.22 30.95
CA VAL A 15 41.92 -44.35 29.73
C VAL A 15 41.05 -44.89 28.62
N THR A 16 41.13 -46.21 28.35
CA THR A 16 40.29 -46.85 27.33
C THR A 16 38.79 -46.78 27.63
N ARG A 17 38.43 -46.98 28.93
CA ARG A 17 37.03 -46.84 29.37
C ARG A 17 36.50 -45.40 29.29
N SER A 18 37.35 -44.41 29.45
CA SER A 18 36.96 -42.98 29.33
C SER A 18 36.89 -42.49 27.88
N GLY A 19 37.32 -43.27 26.89
CA GLY A 19 37.26 -42.89 25.47
C GLY A 19 38.18 -41.73 25.10
N ILE A 20 39.17 -41.41 25.90
CA ILE A 20 40.10 -40.28 25.68
C ILE A 20 41.41 -40.82 25.15
N ASP A 21 41.85 -40.30 23.99
CA ASP A 21 43.14 -40.61 23.40
C ASP A 21 44.25 -39.73 24.05
N LEU A 22 45.16 -40.31 24.79
CA LEU A 22 46.27 -39.61 25.48
C LEU A 22 47.62 -39.91 24.85
N PRO A 23 48.55 -38.94 24.77
CA PRO A 23 49.93 -39.17 24.37
C PRO A 23 50.64 -40.16 25.34
N ALA A 24 51.54 -40.97 24.76
CA ALA A 24 52.29 -41.99 25.55
C ALA A 24 53.02 -41.40 26.75
N THR A 25 53.55 -40.17 26.63
CA THR A 25 54.24 -39.49 27.75
C THR A 25 53.30 -39.15 28.91
N THR A 26 52.03 -38.84 28.60
CA THR A 26 51.02 -38.53 29.65
C THR A 26 50.55 -39.83 30.33
N ILE A 27 50.49 -40.92 29.59
CA ILE A 27 50.21 -42.26 30.17
C ILE A 27 51.33 -42.65 31.09
N ASP A 28 52.60 -42.46 30.70
CA ASP A 28 53.78 -42.77 31.55
C ASP A 28 53.82 -41.90 32.85
N GLU A 29 53.43 -40.60 32.78
CA GLU A 29 53.26 -39.72 33.96
C GLU A 29 52.17 -40.21 34.93
N LEU A 30 51.01 -40.62 34.35
CA LEU A 30 49.91 -41.20 35.16
C LEU A 30 50.30 -42.54 35.78
N VAL A 31 51.06 -43.37 35.10
CA VAL A 31 51.59 -44.64 35.63
C VAL A 31 52.54 -44.39 36.79
N ALA A 32 53.52 -43.47 36.65
CA ALA A 32 54.43 -43.09 37.74
C ALA A 32 53.68 -42.53 38.95
N HIS A 33 52.66 -41.67 38.70
CA HIS A 33 51.89 -41.11 39.81
C HIS A 33 51.01 -42.15 40.55
N LEU A 34 50.46 -43.14 39.79
CA LEU A 34 49.70 -44.23 40.40
C LEU A 34 50.60 -45.13 41.25
N ASP A 35 51.83 -45.37 40.76
CA ASP A 35 52.81 -46.17 41.46
C ASP A 35 53.26 -45.51 42.75
N ASP A 36 53.53 -44.20 42.79
CA ASP A 36 53.85 -43.38 43.94
C ASP A 36 52.73 -43.39 45.00
N LEU A 37 51.45 -43.26 44.53
CA LEU A 37 50.32 -43.32 45.44
C LEU A 37 50.10 -44.68 46.05
N TYR A 38 50.36 -45.73 45.30
CA TYR A 38 50.29 -47.11 45.78
C TYR A 38 51.38 -47.39 46.81
N ALA A 39 52.61 -46.99 46.52
CA ALA A 39 53.75 -47.13 47.49
C ALA A 39 53.51 -46.37 48.81
N ALA A 40 53.02 -45.11 48.67
CA ALA A 40 52.68 -44.34 49.87
C ALA A 40 51.57 -44.98 50.76
N ALA A 41 50.59 -45.61 50.12
CA ALA A 41 49.49 -46.30 50.80
C ALA A 41 50.01 -47.61 51.52
N LEU A 42 51.00 -48.25 50.94
CA LEU A 42 51.66 -49.41 51.56
C LEU A 42 52.54 -48.98 52.74
N ASP A 43 53.28 -47.87 52.63
CA ASP A 43 54.09 -47.29 53.73
C ASP A 43 53.24 -46.84 54.88
N GLU A 44 51.99 -46.43 54.67
CA GLU A 44 51.00 -46.16 55.71
C GLU A 44 50.44 -47.42 56.41
N GLY A 45 50.90 -48.65 56.04
CA GLY A 45 50.53 -49.93 56.72
C GLY A 45 49.20 -50.51 56.19
N LEU A 46 48.70 -50.12 55.05
CA LEU A 46 47.47 -50.67 54.47
C LEU A 46 47.76 -52.03 53.80
N GLU A 47 46.86 -53.00 53.90
CA GLU A 47 46.93 -54.25 53.09
C GLU A 47 46.88 -53.96 51.61
N GLU A 48 47.61 -54.76 50.75
CA GLU A 48 47.76 -54.62 49.34
C GLU A 48 46.42 -54.29 48.58
N GLY A 49 45.33 -54.97 48.93
CA GLY A 49 44.00 -54.76 48.34
C GLY A 49 43.41 -53.40 48.63
N ARG A 50 43.59 -52.88 49.83
CA ARG A 50 43.14 -51.58 50.30
C ARG A 50 44.03 -50.44 49.78
N ALA A 51 45.33 -50.67 49.72
CA ALA A 51 46.28 -49.74 49.14
C ALA A 51 46.01 -49.53 47.65
N ARG A 52 45.71 -50.60 46.87
CA ARG A 52 45.29 -50.55 45.47
C ARG A 52 44.01 -49.77 45.29
N ALA A 53 42.98 -50.02 46.10
CA ALA A 53 41.71 -49.33 45.99
C ALA A 53 41.83 -47.82 46.29
N ARG A 54 42.65 -47.44 47.26
CA ARG A 54 42.92 -46.04 47.65
C ARG A 54 43.75 -45.31 46.59
N ALA A 55 44.74 -45.94 46.00
CA ALA A 55 45.56 -45.37 44.91
C ALA A 55 44.73 -45.16 43.64
N LEU A 56 43.85 -46.10 43.29
CA LEU A 56 42.95 -45.95 42.18
C LEU A 56 41.92 -44.83 42.36
N ALA A 57 41.34 -44.71 43.59
CA ALA A 57 40.41 -43.61 43.89
C ALA A 57 41.09 -42.23 43.85
N ALA A 58 42.33 -42.11 44.36
CA ALA A 58 43.13 -40.89 44.32
C ALA A 58 43.56 -40.54 42.87
N LEU A 59 43.78 -41.54 42.00
CA LEU A 59 44.05 -41.35 40.58
C LEU A 59 42.82 -40.84 39.84
N GLU A 60 41.64 -41.35 40.12
CA GLU A 60 40.40 -40.87 39.53
C GLU A 60 40.18 -39.37 39.81
N GLU A 61 40.43 -38.92 41.05
CA GLU A 61 40.28 -37.53 41.45
C GLU A 61 41.34 -36.60 40.82
N SER A 62 42.61 -37.06 40.75
CA SER A 62 43.73 -36.28 40.16
C SER A 62 43.81 -36.36 38.65
N ALA A 63 43.44 -37.48 38.03
CA ALA A 63 43.45 -37.65 36.55
C ALA A 63 42.47 -36.69 35.87
N PHE A 64 41.30 -36.50 36.44
CA PHE A 64 40.35 -35.54 35.85
C PHE A 64 40.86 -34.09 35.87
N SER A 65 41.66 -33.69 36.85
CA SER A 65 42.28 -32.37 36.92
C SER A 65 43.42 -32.21 35.87
N MET A 66 44.22 -33.23 35.66
CA MET A 66 45.27 -33.23 34.60
C MET A 66 44.69 -33.34 33.21
N LEU A 67 43.65 -34.12 32.99
CA LEU A 67 42.94 -34.24 31.74
C LEU A 67 42.32 -32.91 31.30
N ARG A 68 41.71 -32.15 32.22
CA ARG A 68 41.21 -30.79 31.96
C ARG A 68 42.33 -29.83 31.60
N ARG A 69 43.50 -29.89 32.22
CA ARG A 69 44.67 -29.05 31.88
C ARG A 69 45.27 -29.42 30.52
N HIS A 70 45.29 -30.72 30.17
CA HIS A 70 45.76 -31.16 28.83
C HIS A 70 44.76 -30.89 27.73
N ALA A 71 43.46 -31.06 27.97
CA ALA A 71 42.41 -30.64 27.01
C ALA A 71 42.45 -29.13 26.73
N ALA A 72 42.65 -28.32 27.80
CA ALA A 72 42.83 -26.87 27.62
C ALA A 72 44.12 -26.53 26.85
N LYS A 73 45.27 -27.17 27.20
CA LYS A 73 46.54 -26.99 26.47
C LYS A 73 46.54 -27.55 25.04
N SER A 74 45.76 -28.59 24.77
CA SER A 74 45.64 -29.13 23.40
C SER A 74 44.74 -28.26 22.54
N SER A 75 43.68 -27.66 23.10
CA SER A 75 42.85 -26.68 22.41
C SER A 75 43.63 -25.41 22.08
N ASP A 76 44.44 -24.92 23.02
CA ASP A 76 45.34 -23.78 22.84
C ASP A 76 46.45 -24.06 21.79
N ARG A 77 47.03 -25.28 21.76
CA ARG A 77 47.99 -25.71 20.74
C ARG A 77 47.36 -25.94 19.38
N LEU A 78 46.14 -26.44 19.30
CA LEU A 78 45.36 -26.54 18.05
C LEU A 78 45.00 -25.18 17.55
N GLN A 79 44.61 -24.25 18.45
CA GLN A 79 44.36 -22.84 18.08
C GLN A 79 45.67 -22.12 17.67
N ALA A 80 46.78 -22.36 18.39
CA ALA A 80 48.09 -21.82 18.05
C ALA A 80 48.63 -22.42 16.70
N ARG A 81 48.48 -23.74 16.46
CA ARG A 81 48.80 -24.31 15.16
C ARG A 81 47.94 -23.81 14.02
N ARG A 82 46.64 -23.64 14.24
CA ARG A 82 45.74 -22.99 13.27
C ARG A 82 46.10 -21.52 13.04
N ALA A 83 46.47 -20.79 14.09
CA ALA A 83 46.99 -19.42 13.98
C ALA A 83 48.32 -19.36 13.23
N ASP A 84 49.20 -20.34 13.46
CA ASP A 84 50.51 -20.48 12.80
C ASP A 84 50.35 -20.90 11.31
N GLU A 85 49.43 -21.81 10.99
CA GLU A 85 49.06 -22.17 9.62
C GLU A 85 48.44 -20.97 8.89
N LEU A 86 47.58 -20.21 9.56
CA LEU A 86 47.03 -18.96 9.03
C LEU A 86 48.08 -17.85 8.91
N ALA A 87 49.02 -17.77 9.84
CA ALA A 87 50.14 -16.82 9.79
C ALA A 87 51.16 -17.18 8.65
N ARG A 88 51.42 -18.46 8.44
CA ARG A 88 52.26 -18.94 7.32
C ARG A 88 51.55 -18.76 5.96
N ALA A 89 50.24 -18.92 5.92
CA ALA A 89 49.45 -18.61 4.72
C ALA A 89 49.39 -17.10 4.44
N SER A 90 49.61 -16.26 5.47
CA SER A 90 49.59 -14.78 5.37
C SER A 90 50.97 -14.13 5.20
N GLY A 91 52.06 -14.92 5.26
CA GLY A 91 53.42 -14.44 5.08
C GLY A 91 53.63 -13.79 3.69
N GLY A 92 53.50 -12.46 3.62
CA GLY A 92 53.99 -11.64 2.52
C GLY A 92 53.17 -11.55 1.23
N ARG A 93 52.04 -12.28 1.09
CA ARG A 93 51.10 -12.13 -0.03
C ARG A 93 49.91 -11.32 0.40
N SER A 94 49.61 -10.21 -0.27
CA SER A 94 48.33 -9.51 -0.16
C SER A 94 47.21 -10.55 -0.29
N LEU A 95 46.32 -10.64 0.70
CA LEU A 95 45.14 -11.50 0.61
C LEU A 95 44.39 -11.09 -0.66
N ASN A 96 44.43 -11.93 -1.69
CA ASN A 96 43.62 -11.75 -2.87
C ASN A 96 42.15 -11.76 -2.41
N VAL A 97 41.30 -10.89 -2.92
CA VAL A 97 39.88 -10.78 -2.57
C VAL A 97 39.18 -12.16 -2.61
N LEU A 98 39.56 -13.02 -3.57
CA LEU A 98 39.04 -14.38 -3.68
C LEU A 98 39.40 -15.29 -2.49
N SER A 99 40.61 -15.15 -1.88
CA SER A 99 40.98 -15.93 -0.68
C SER A 99 40.23 -15.45 0.55
N ALA A 100 39.96 -14.12 0.64
CA ALA A 100 39.15 -13.54 1.72
C ALA A 100 37.70 -14.01 1.64
N ILE A 101 37.08 -14.04 0.45
CA ILE A 101 35.72 -14.58 0.21
C ILE A 101 35.63 -16.05 0.58
N ARG A 102 36.61 -16.89 0.16
CA ARG A 102 36.61 -18.32 0.51
C ARG A 102 36.72 -18.54 2.02
N LEU A 103 37.52 -17.74 2.69
CA LEU A 103 37.65 -17.77 4.16
C LEU A 103 36.32 -17.33 4.83
N ALA A 104 35.68 -16.29 4.32
CA ALA A 104 34.37 -15.80 4.80
C ALA A 104 33.29 -16.89 4.69
N LEU A 105 33.18 -17.55 3.54
CA LEU A 105 32.25 -18.68 3.34
C LEU A 105 32.48 -19.81 4.33
N ARG A 106 33.77 -20.23 4.54
CA ARG A 106 34.10 -21.27 5.52
C ARG A 106 33.71 -20.89 6.97
N GLN A 107 33.90 -19.63 7.33
CA GLN A 107 33.53 -19.13 8.67
C GLN A 107 32.02 -19.03 8.88
N LEU A 108 31.25 -18.69 7.84
CA LEU A 108 29.78 -18.67 7.89
C LEU A 108 29.21 -20.08 8.05
N TRP A 109 29.80 -21.08 7.41
CA TRP A 109 29.43 -22.50 7.58
C TRP A 109 29.72 -23.03 8.99
N GLN A 110 30.70 -22.47 9.71
CA GLN A 110 30.99 -22.83 11.10
C GLN A 110 30.01 -22.23 12.11
N HIS A 111 29.26 -21.18 11.71
CA HIS A 111 28.25 -20.51 12.54
C HIS A 111 26.91 -20.36 11.81
N PRO A 112 26.20 -21.46 11.52
CA PRO A 112 25.05 -21.47 10.62
C PRO A 112 23.88 -20.65 11.16
N THR A 113 23.63 -20.64 12.47
CA THR A 113 22.54 -19.85 13.08
C THR A 113 22.74 -18.35 12.90
N PHE A 114 23.96 -17.84 13.08
CA PHE A 114 24.29 -16.45 12.84
C PHE A 114 24.11 -16.07 11.35
N ALA A 115 24.67 -16.90 10.45
CA ALA A 115 24.57 -16.66 9.01
C ALA A 115 23.11 -16.67 8.56
N LEU A 116 22.31 -17.64 9.03
CA LEU A 116 20.89 -17.75 8.69
C LEU A 116 20.10 -16.53 9.14
N VAL A 117 20.23 -16.12 10.41
CA VAL A 117 19.51 -14.94 10.95
C VAL A 117 19.91 -13.69 10.18
N THR A 118 21.20 -13.46 9.95
CA THR A 118 21.69 -12.30 9.20
C THR A 118 21.16 -12.28 7.77
N VAL A 119 21.21 -13.41 7.06
CA VAL A 119 20.70 -13.54 5.68
C VAL A 119 19.18 -13.33 5.63
N LEU A 120 18.43 -13.89 6.59
CA LEU A 120 16.98 -13.68 6.68
C LEU A 120 16.62 -12.20 6.92
N VAL A 121 17.28 -11.54 7.89
CA VAL A 121 17.05 -10.11 8.18
C VAL A 121 17.36 -9.24 6.96
N LEU A 122 18.52 -9.45 6.33
CA LEU A 122 18.91 -8.71 5.12
C LEU A 122 17.99 -9.05 3.94
N GLY A 123 17.67 -10.33 3.75
CA GLY A 123 16.81 -10.78 2.65
C GLY A 123 15.39 -10.25 2.74
N LEU A 124 14.78 -10.28 3.93
CA LEU A 124 13.44 -9.72 4.13
C LEU A 124 13.44 -8.20 4.01
N GLY A 125 14.43 -7.52 4.60
CA GLY A 125 14.54 -6.05 4.49
C GLY A 125 14.79 -5.59 3.06
N THR A 126 15.73 -6.21 2.35
CA THR A 126 16.05 -5.91 0.95
C THR A 126 14.89 -6.30 0.02
N GLY A 127 14.25 -7.45 0.27
CA GLY A 127 13.11 -7.92 -0.51
C GLY A 127 11.90 -6.99 -0.38
N ALA A 128 11.56 -6.59 0.84
CA ALA A 128 10.51 -5.59 1.07
C ALA A 128 10.83 -4.26 0.37
N ALA A 129 12.07 -3.76 0.52
CA ALA A 129 12.51 -2.52 -0.13
C ALA A 129 12.44 -2.61 -1.66
N THR A 130 12.90 -3.71 -2.24
CA THR A 130 12.89 -3.91 -3.69
C THR A 130 11.46 -4.07 -4.22
N THR A 131 10.60 -4.80 -3.51
CA THR A 131 9.19 -4.99 -3.89
C THR A 131 8.46 -3.65 -3.94
N VAL A 132 8.52 -2.86 -2.86
CA VAL A 132 7.86 -1.55 -2.81
C VAL A 132 8.47 -0.58 -3.81
N PHE A 133 9.81 -0.56 -3.93
CA PHE A 133 10.46 0.27 -4.95
C PHE A 133 9.99 -0.10 -6.37
N THR A 134 9.85 -1.40 -6.68
CA THR A 134 9.38 -1.87 -7.98
C THR A 134 7.95 -1.39 -8.26
N VAL A 135 7.07 -1.43 -7.27
CA VAL A 135 5.72 -0.86 -7.38
C VAL A 135 5.77 0.66 -7.56
N VAL A 136 6.53 1.37 -6.75
CA VAL A 136 6.68 2.84 -6.87
C VAL A 136 7.33 3.22 -8.20
N ASP A 137 8.34 2.47 -8.67
CA ASP A 137 8.97 2.73 -9.97
C ASP A 137 7.99 2.56 -11.12
N SER A 138 7.21 1.46 -11.13
CA SER A 138 6.23 1.22 -12.21
C SER A 138 5.09 2.22 -12.21
N VAL A 139 4.58 2.58 -11.03
CA VAL A 139 3.41 3.46 -10.88
C VAL A 139 3.81 4.93 -10.95
N VAL A 140 4.84 5.38 -10.21
CA VAL A 140 5.14 6.81 -10.00
C VAL A 140 6.33 7.32 -10.79
N LEU A 141 7.44 6.54 -10.84
CA LEU A 141 8.73 7.06 -11.36
C LEU A 141 8.92 6.80 -12.86
N ARG A 142 8.23 5.83 -13.42
CA ARG A 142 8.35 5.53 -14.85
C ARG A 142 7.54 6.55 -15.65
N PRO A 143 8.12 7.21 -16.67
CA PRO A 143 7.38 8.11 -17.55
C PRO A 143 6.17 7.40 -18.19
N LEU A 144 5.11 8.15 -18.48
CA LEU A 144 3.96 7.64 -19.22
C LEU A 144 4.40 7.17 -20.63
N PRO A 145 3.74 6.16 -21.21
CA PRO A 145 4.12 5.61 -22.52
C PRO A 145 3.66 6.48 -23.70
N TYR A 146 3.76 7.80 -23.51
CA TYR A 146 3.38 8.80 -24.50
C TYR A 146 4.60 9.56 -25.02
N ASP A 147 4.45 10.19 -26.21
CA ASP A 147 5.51 11.05 -26.74
C ASP A 147 5.66 12.31 -25.86
N ALA A 148 6.91 12.62 -25.45
CA ALA A 148 7.23 13.74 -24.56
C ALA A 148 6.19 13.92 -23.41
N PRO A 149 6.06 12.93 -22.49
CA PRO A 149 4.98 12.90 -21.50
C PRO A 149 5.02 14.07 -20.52
N ASP A 150 6.19 14.63 -20.26
CA ASP A 150 6.40 15.80 -19.38
C ASP A 150 5.70 17.07 -19.91
N ARG A 151 5.28 17.06 -21.17
CA ARG A 151 4.57 18.15 -21.83
C ARG A 151 3.06 17.95 -21.90
N LEU A 152 2.56 16.83 -21.39
CA LEU A 152 1.12 16.54 -21.32
C LEU A 152 0.53 17.06 -20.01
N VAL A 153 -0.54 17.84 -20.14
CA VAL A 153 -1.30 18.41 -19.02
C VAL A 153 -2.80 18.16 -19.23
N THR A 154 -3.53 17.97 -18.15
CA THR A 154 -5.00 17.99 -18.15
C THR A 154 -5.49 19.40 -17.83
N LEU A 155 -6.68 19.73 -18.34
CA LEU A 155 -7.36 21.00 -18.08
C LEU A 155 -8.63 20.70 -17.29
N TRP A 156 -8.76 21.33 -16.12
CA TRP A 156 -9.93 21.23 -15.25
C TRP A 156 -10.48 22.62 -14.97
N ASP A 157 -11.80 22.79 -15.06
CA ASP A 157 -12.42 24.03 -14.63
C ASP A 157 -12.40 24.07 -13.08
N ILE A 158 -12.20 25.26 -12.53
CA ILE A 158 -12.21 25.53 -11.09
C ILE A 158 -13.10 26.73 -10.80
N ASN A 159 -13.83 26.66 -9.67
CA ASN A 159 -14.56 27.80 -9.12
C ASN A 159 -14.37 27.85 -7.61
N PRO A 160 -13.35 28.56 -7.10
CA PRO A 160 -13.05 28.64 -5.68
C PRO A 160 -14.19 29.24 -4.84
N GLU A 161 -14.99 30.15 -5.41
CA GLU A 161 -16.14 30.75 -4.71
C GLU A 161 -17.22 29.70 -4.39
N GLN A 162 -17.34 28.66 -5.25
CA GLN A 162 -18.26 27.54 -5.06
C GLN A 162 -17.58 26.32 -4.42
N GLY A 163 -16.30 26.42 -4.06
CA GLY A 163 -15.53 25.31 -3.51
C GLY A 163 -15.16 24.23 -4.53
N LEU A 164 -15.28 24.51 -5.84
CA LEU A 164 -14.96 23.60 -6.92
C LEU A 164 -13.47 23.74 -7.30
N SER A 165 -12.70 22.71 -7.11
CA SER A 165 -11.26 22.70 -7.38
C SER A 165 -10.84 21.75 -8.52
N HIS A 166 -11.79 20.95 -9.02
CA HIS A 166 -11.55 19.90 -10.01
C HIS A 166 -12.90 19.53 -10.67
N ASP A 167 -13.31 20.28 -11.65
CA ASP A 167 -14.60 20.12 -12.33
C ASP A 167 -14.38 19.92 -13.85
N PRO A 168 -15.22 19.13 -14.55
CA PRO A 168 -15.13 19.00 -15.99
C PRO A 168 -15.13 20.34 -16.70
N ILE A 169 -14.47 20.43 -17.85
CA ILE A 169 -14.40 21.67 -18.60
C ILE A 169 -15.65 21.90 -19.46
N SER A 170 -16.06 23.16 -19.60
CA SER A 170 -17.09 23.54 -20.56
C SER A 170 -16.60 23.38 -22.00
N PRO A 171 -17.40 22.77 -22.93
CA PRO A 171 -17.02 22.63 -24.33
C PRO A 171 -16.59 23.91 -24.99
N VAL A 172 -17.32 24.99 -24.75
CA VAL A 172 -17.04 26.29 -25.37
C VAL A 172 -15.81 26.95 -24.79
N ASN A 173 -15.64 26.90 -23.45
CA ASN A 173 -14.44 27.40 -22.79
C ASN A 173 -13.20 26.60 -23.20
N PHE A 174 -13.33 25.27 -23.38
CA PHE A 174 -12.26 24.44 -23.92
C PHE A 174 -11.74 24.92 -25.26
N MET A 175 -12.65 25.33 -26.20
CA MET A 175 -12.25 25.83 -27.49
C MET A 175 -11.41 27.12 -27.39
N ASP A 176 -11.75 28.00 -26.45
CA ASP A 176 -10.99 29.22 -26.16
C ASP A 176 -9.61 28.89 -25.54
N TYR A 177 -9.54 27.99 -24.58
CA TYR A 177 -8.28 27.56 -23.97
C TYR A 177 -7.37 26.87 -24.99
N ARG A 178 -7.93 25.99 -25.85
CA ARG A 178 -7.19 25.32 -26.93
C ARG A 178 -6.48 26.29 -27.86
N ALA A 179 -7.11 27.42 -28.16
CA ALA A 179 -6.57 28.43 -29.04
C ALA A 179 -5.35 29.19 -28.49
N LEU A 180 -4.99 28.99 -27.20
CA LEU A 180 -3.82 29.64 -26.61
C LEU A 180 -2.52 29.13 -27.26
N PRO A 181 -1.57 30.03 -27.59
CA PRO A 181 -0.31 29.63 -28.23
C PRO A 181 0.64 28.84 -27.33
N VAL A 182 0.34 28.76 -26.04
CA VAL A 182 1.08 27.93 -25.06
C VAL A 182 0.83 26.43 -25.25
N PHE A 183 -0.21 26.05 -25.96
CA PHE A 183 -0.49 24.67 -26.35
C PHE A 183 -0.09 24.40 -27.79
N LYS A 184 0.55 23.27 -28.06
CA LYS A 184 0.73 22.75 -29.39
C LYS A 184 -0.60 22.29 -29.97
N ASP A 185 -1.38 21.58 -29.18
CA ASP A 185 -2.77 21.21 -29.42
C ASP A 185 -3.41 20.67 -28.12
N ALA A 186 -4.76 20.57 -28.13
CA ALA A 186 -5.51 20.01 -27.02
C ALA A 186 -6.66 19.14 -27.57
N ALA A 187 -7.00 18.09 -26.84
CA ALA A 187 -8.07 17.16 -27.14
C ALA A 187 -9.06 17.10 -25.96
N ALA A 188 -10.32 16.88 -26.27
CA ALA A 188 -11.38 16.75 -25.27
C ALA A 188 -12.21 15.50 -25.53
N TRP A 189 -12.80 14.96 -24.46
CA TRP A 189 -13.67 13.78 -24.52
C TRP A 189 -14.74 13.84 -23.43
N TRP A 190 -15.74 12.99 -23.61
CA TRP A 190 -16.72 12.67 -22.59
C TRP A 190 -17.07 11.19 -22.65
N ARG A 191 -17.68 10.63 -21.60
CA ARG A 191 -17.95 9.19 -21.46
C ARG A 191 -19.43 8.91 -21.61
N PRO A 192 -19.96 8.62 -22.82
CA PRO A 192 -21.26 7.98 -22.97
C PRO A 192 -21.10 6.50 -22.63
N GLY A 193 -21.98 5.94 -21.80
CA GLY A 193 -22.09 4.49 -21.73
C GLY A 193 -22.68 3.99 -23.06
N VAL A 194 -22.21 2.85 -23.61
CA VAL A 194 -22.65 2.34 -24.90
C VAL A 194 -22.84 0.81 -24.86
N ASN A 195 -23.88 0.35 -25.53
CA ASN A 195 -24.16 -1.06 -25.75
C ASN A 195 -23.61 -1.49 -27.11
N LEU A 196 -22.74 -2.48 -27.15
CA LEU A 196 -22.27 -3.10 -28.38
C LEU A 196 -23.22 -4.24 -28.77
N VAL A 197 -23.87 -4.10 -29.92
CA VAL A 197 -24.82 -5.05 -30.46
C VAL A 197 -24.29 -5.62 -31.77
N ASP A 198 -23.91 -6.91 -31.76
CA ASP A 198 -23.50 -7.64 -32.96
C ASP A 198 -24.60 -8.63 -33.38
N PRO A 199 -24.90 -8.78 -34.67
CA PRO A 199 -25.88 -9.75 -35.14
C PRO A 199 -25.52 -11.19 -34.70
N GLY A 200 -26.44 -11.86 -34.02
CA GLY A 200 -26.31 -13.26 -33.60
C GLY A 200 -25.41 -13.50 -32.38
N VAL A 201 -24.98 -12.45 -31.70
CA VAL A 201 -24.20 -12.55 -30.43
C VAL A 201 -24.88 -11.71 -29.36
N ASP A 202 -24.87 -12.18 -28.12
CA ASP A 202 -25.45 -11.45 -27.01
C ASP A 202 -24.84 -10.04 -26.91
N PRO A 203 -25.66 -8.99 -26.72
CA PRO A 203 -25.17 -7.63 -26.58
C PRO A 203 -24.32 -7.51 -25.32
N ILE A 204 -23.28 -6.69 -25.38
CA ILE A 204 -22.44 -6.38 -24.22
C ILE A 204 -22.35 -4.88 -24.02
N ARG A 205 -22.15 -4.47 -22.76
CA ARG A 205 -21.76 -3.10 -22.44
C ARG A 205 -20.27 -2.94 -22.67
N VAL A 206 -19.87 -1.86 -23.35
CA VAL A 206 -18.47 -1.48 -23.58
C VAL A 206 -18.21 -0.10 -23.01
N ASN A 207 -17.01 0.10 -22.48
CA ASN A 207 -16.56 1.41 -22.01
C ASN A 207 -16.14 2.25 -23.21
N THR A 208 -16.98 3.22 -23.56
CA THR A 208 -16.77 4.07 -24.72
C THR A 208 -16.50 5.50 -24.28
N ILE A 209 -15.63 6.17 -25.02
CA ILE A 209 -15.47 7.62 -24.94
C ILE A 209 -15.68 8.23 -26.34
N GLU A 210 -16.40 9.34 -26.39
CA GLU A 210 -16.52 10.16 -27.58
C GLU A 210 -15.45 11.25 -27.53
N VAL A 211 -14.52 11.27 -28.49
CA VAL A 211 -13.29 12.06 -28.43
C VAL A 211 -13.14 12.98 -29.66
N SER A 212 -12.47 14.11 -29.43
CA SER A 212 -12.00 14.93 -30.56
C SER A 212 -11.01 14.14 -31.43
N GLY A 213 -11.05 14.37 -32.75
CA GLY A 213 -10.29 13.57 -33.73
C GLY A 213 -8.77 13.61 -33.57
N ASN A 214 -8.24 14.56 -32.79
CA ASN A 214 -6.81 14.77 -32.56
C ASN A 214 -6.26 14.11 -31.28
N LEU A 215 -7.06 13.35 -30.53
CA LEU A 215 -6.61 12.77 -29.25
C LEU A 215 -5.33 11.96 -29.37
N PHE A 216 -5.26 11.06 -30.38
CA PHE A 216 -4.09 10.20 -30.57
C PHE A 216 -2.85 10.99 -30.96
N ASP A 217 -3.02 12.07 -31.75
CA ASP A 217 -1.92 12.97 -32.12
C ASP A 217 -1.42 13.79 -30.95
N VAL A 218 -2.32 14.27 -30.08
CA VAL A 218 -1.97 14.96 -28.83
C VAL A 218 -1.16 14.05 -27.89
N LEU A 219 -1.54 12.78 -27.78
CA LEU A 219 -0.81 11.79 -26.97
C LEU A 219 0.44 11.25 -27.68
N GLY A 220 0.55 11.39 -29.01
CA GLY A 220 1.65 10.85 -29.80
C GLY A 220 1.61 9.33 -29.94
N VAL A 221 0.43 8.72 -29.90
CA VAL A 221 0.24 7.27 -30.02
C VAL A 221 -0.45 6.91 -31.31
N LYS A 222 0.06 5.89 -32.00
CA LYS A 222 -0.51 5.39 -33.25
C LYS A 222 -1.19 4.04 -33.06
N PRO A 223 -2.29 3.75 -33.77
CA PRO A 223 -2.86 2.42 -33.81
C PRO A 223 -1.84 1.36 -34.25
N GLN A 224 -1.96 0.16 -33.72
CA GLN A 224 -1.14 -0.99 -34.13
C GLN A 224 -1.61 -1.59 -35.45
N LEU A 225 -2.90 -1.43 -35.81
CA LEU A 225 -3.50 -1.89 -37.06
C LEU A 225 -4.51 -0.86 -37.52
N GLY A 226 -4.58 -0.65 -38.82
CA GLY A 226 -5.46 0.34 -39.44
C GLY A 226 -4.92 1.76 -39.30
N ALA A 227 -5.82 2.73 -39.14
CA ALA A 227 -5.51 4.14 -39.01
C ALA A 227 -6.16 4.72 -37.74
N GLY A 228 -5.62 5.83 -37.23
CA GLY A 228 -6.32 6.68 -36.27
C GLY A 228 -7.46 7.47 -36.96
N PHE A 229 -8.00 8.43 -36.24
CA PHE A 229 -8.93 9.38 -36.86
C PHE A 229 -8.18 10.23 -37.88
N PRO A 230 -8.83 10.61 -39.01
CA PRO A 230 -8.18 11.41 -40.04
C PRO A 230 -7.66 12.73 -39.47
N SER A 231 -6.36 12.98 -39.64
CA SER A 231 -5.69 14.20 -39.21
C SER A 231 -6.21 15.41 -40.00
N GLY A 232 -6.41 16.55 -39.35
CA GLY A 232 -6.80 17.81 -39.99
C GLY A 232 -8.28 17.98 -40.29
N GLN A 233 -9.12 17.00 -40.03
CA GLN A 233 -10.55 17.22 -39.95
C GLN A 233 -10.93 17.62 -38.54
N ASP A 234 -11.54 18.76 -38.41
CA ASP A 234 -11.87 19.45 -37.16
C ASP A 234 -12.58 18.57 -36.13
N PHE A 235 -12.49 18.98 -34.91
CA PHE A 235 -13.04 18.49 -33.67
C PHE A 235 -14.21 17.54 -33.80
N PHE A 236 -15.13 17.77 -34.72
CA PHE A 236 -16.29 16.92 -34.98
C PHE A 236 -16.39 16.55 -36.44
N SER A 237 -16.92 15.41 -36.73
CA SER A 237 -17.21 14.94 -38.07
C SER A 237 -18.52 14.16 -38.10
N ARG A 238 -19.26 14.26 -39.18
CA ARG A 238 -20.45 13.44 -39.37
C ARG A 238 -20.15 11.98 -39.70
N GLU A 239 -18.89 11.66 -39.96
CA GLU A 239 -18.44 10.28 -40.19
C GLU A 239 -18.45 9.48 -38.89
N ARG A 240 -19.18 8.39 -38.88
CA ARG A 240 -19.28 7.46 -37.74
C ARG A 240 -18.16 6.44 -37.82
N ILE A 241 -17.03 6.80 -37.28
CA ILE A 241 -15.84 5.96 -37.20
C ILE A 241 -15.42 5.76 -35.76
N ALA A 242 -14.87 4.57 -35.51
CA ALA A 242 -14.40 4.21 -34.18
C ALA A 242 -13.07 3.46 -34.25
N VAL A 243 -12.31 3.57 -33.17
CA VAL A 243 -11.09 2.81 -32.90
C VAL A 243 -11.36 1.93 -31.68
N ILE A 244 -10.89 0.68 -31.70
CA ILE A 244 -11.13 -0.27 -30.60
C ILE A 244 -9.83 -0.63 -29.87
N SER A 245 -9.96 -1.08 -28.61
CA SER A 245 -8.84 -1.54 -27.81
C SER A 245 -8.35 -2.93 -28.27
N ASP A 246 -7.07 -3.23 -28.05
CA ASP A 246 -6.52 -4.58 -28.25
C ASP A 246 -7.26 -5.63 -27.39
N LYS A 247 -7.68 -5.26 -26.17
CA LYS A 247 -8.46 -6.09 -25.26
C LYS A 247 -9.78 -6.53 -25.89
N LEU A 248 -10.57 -5.60 -26.39
CA LEU A 248 -11.85 -5.91 -27.07
C LEU A 248 -11.63 -6.68 -28.36
N TRP A 249 -10.64 -6.31 -29.16
CA TRP A 249 -10.30 -6.99 -30.41
C TRP A 249 -9.96 -8.47 -30.19
N ARG A 250 -9.14 -8.79 -29.17
CA ARG A 250 -8.76 -10.17 -28.86
C ARG A 250 -9.88 -10.97 -28.22
N SER A 251 -10.54 -10.38 -27.23
CA SER A 251 -11.51 -11.12 -26.41
C SER A 251 -12.82 -11.43 -27.17
N ARG A 252 -13.28 -10.52 -28.04
CA ARG A 252 -14.57 -10.68 -28.72
C ARG A 252 -14.42 -11.07 -30.19
N TYR A 253 -13.40 -10.58 -30.86
CA TYR A 253 -13.19 -10.78 -32.29
C TYR A 253 -12.01 -11.70 -32.64
N GLY A 254 -11.43 -12.40 -31.66
CA GLY A 254 -10.39 -13.41 -31.85
C GLY A 254 -9.11 -12.88 -32.51
N ALA A 255 -8.84 -11.59 -32.39
CA ALA A 255 -7.72 -10.91 -33.06
C ALA A 255 -7.78 -10.98 -34.61
N ASP A 256 -8.99 -11.02 -35.20
CA ASP A 256 -9.18 -11.04 -36.65
C ASP A 256 -8.89 -9.64 -37.25
N PRO A 257 -7.90 -9.48 -38.15
CA PRO A 257 -7.61 -8.21 -38.80
C PRO A 257 -8.72 -7.72 -39.71
N ALA A 258 -9.62 -8.59 -40.21
CA ALA A 258 -10.75 -8.25 -41.08
C ALA A 258 -11.82 -7.39 -40.37
N ILE A 259 -11.61 -7.11 -39.05
CA ILE A 259 -12.46 -6.15 -38.32
C ILE A 259 -12.32 -4.71 -38.83
N ILE A 260 -11.17 -4.34 -39.41
CA ILE A 260 -10.96 -3.03 -40.03
C ILE A 260 -11.88 -2.87 -41.25
N GLY A 261 -12.64 -1.77 -41.28
CA GLY A 261 -13.66 -1.49 -42.29
C GLY A 261 -15.03 -2.12 -41.99
N ARG A 262 -15.14 -3.04 -40.99
CA ARG A 262 -16.40 -3.61 -40.56
C ARG A 262 -17.22 -2.57 -39.79
N GLN A 263 -18.54 -2.64 -39.95
CA GLN A 263 -19.47 -1.82 -39.16
C GLN A 263 -19.90 -2.59 -37.92
N LEU A 264 -19.71 -1.96 -36.75
CA LEU A 264 -20.24 -2.42 -35.46
C LEU A 264 -21.33 -1.47 -34.99
N SER A 265 -22.34 -2.01 -34.31
CA SER A 265 -23.46 -1.19 -33.83
C SER A 265 -23.24 -0.83 -32.36
N PHE A 266 -23.00 0.44 -32.10
CA PHE A 266 -22.89 1.01 -30.76
C PHE A 266 -24.20 1.71 -30.41
N SER A 267 -24.93 1.19 -29.42
CA SER A 267 -26.28 1.65 -29.07
C SER A 267 -27.17 1.84 -30.32
N ASP A 268 -27.22 0.80 -31.15
CA ASP A 268 -27.94 0.73 -32.46
C ASP A 268 -27.49 1.72 -33.53
N THR A 269 -26.41 2.42 -33.28
CA THR A 269 -25.80 3.33 -34.26
C THR A 269 -24.59 2.64 -34.90
N PRO A 270 -24.57 2.49 -36.27
CA PRO A 270 -23.45 1.82 -36.92
C PRO A 270 -22.22 2.75 -37.01
N TYR A 271 -21.07 2.22 -36.59
CA TYR A 271 -19.75 2.83 -36.69
C TYR A 271 -18.81 1.93 -37.49
N THR A 272 -18.01 2.51 -38.37
CA THR A 272 -16.97 1.79 -39.06
C THR A 272 -15.69 1.75 -38.25
N ILE A 273 -15.16 0.55 -37.98
CA ILE A 273 -13.90 0.39 -37.27
C ILE A 273 -12.74 0.74 -38.19
N VAL A 274 -11.97 1.77 -37.83
CA VAL A 274 -10.86 2.27 -38.67
C VAL A 274 -9.48 1.89 -38.10
N GLY A 275 -9.39 1.53 -36.81
CA GLY A 275 -8.13 1.21 -36.18
C GLY A 275 -8.25 0.41 -34.90
N ILE A 276 -7.12 -0.18 -34.47
CA ILE A 276 -6.96 -0.92 -33.23
C ILE A 276 -5.78 -0.33 -32.49
N MET A 277 -5.98 0.06 -31.25
CA MET A 277 -4.91 0.64 -30.40
C MET A 277 -3.90 -0.43 -29.94
N PRO A 278 -2.66 -0.03 -29.63
CA PRO A 278 -1.65 -0.96 -29.12
C PRO A 278 -2.09 -1.65 -27.81
N PRO A 279 -1.57 -2.85 -27.51
CA PRO A 279 -1.76 -3.48 -26.23
C PRO A 279 -1.44 -2.53 -25.08
N LYS A 280 -2.27 -2.52 -24.03
CA LYS A 280 -2.13 -1.65 -22.85
C LYS A 280 -2.39 -0.16 -23.05
N PHE A 281 -2.80 0.28 -24.24
CA PHE A 281 -3.31 1.63 -24.41
C PHE A 281 -4.77 1.68 -23.98
N ASP A 282 -5.07 2.42 -22.94
CA ASP A 282 -6.41 2.52 -22.33
C ASP A 282 -6.78 3.96 -21.92
N TYR A 283 -6.06 5.00 -22.42
CA TYR A 283 -6.31 6.39 -22.04
C TYR A 283 -7.71 6.86 -22.42
N PRO A 284 -8.41 7.53 -21.49
CA PRO A 284 -8.04 7.98 -20.14
C PRO A 284 -8.29 6.96 -19.02
N GLY A 285 -8.35 5.69 -19.30
CA GLY A 285 -8.51 4.56 -18.38
C GLY A 285 -9.77 3.73 -18.66
N ASP A 286 -9.60 2.40 -18.70
CA ASP A 286 -10.63 1.38 -18.95
C ASP A 286 -11.53 1.70 -20.17
N VAL A 287 -10.91 1.96 -21.32
CA VAL A 287 -11.60 2.28 -22.58
C VAL A 287 -11.52 1.09 -23.53
N ASP A 288 -12.70 0.61 -23.98
CA ASP A 288 -12.81 -0.42 -25.01
C ASP A 288 -12.93 0.19 -26.41
N VAL A 289 -13.59 1.37 -26.53
CA VAL A 289 -13.90 2.01 -27.82
C VAL A 289 -13.71 3.52 -27.73
N TRP A 290 -13.02 4.07 -28.70
CA TRP A 290 -12.93 5.51 -28.96
C TRP A 290 -13.81 5.84 -30.15
N GLU A 291 -14.89 6.60 -29.96
CA GLU A 291 -15.76 7.13 -31.00
C GLU A 291 -15.34 8.54 -31.35
N ARG A 292 -15.39 8.88 -32.61
CA ARG A 292 -15.11 10.24 -33.03
C ARG A 292 -16.27 11.17 -32.69
N LEU A 293 -15.95 12.31 -32.08
CA LEU A 293 -16.91 13.36 -31.72
C LEU A 293 -17.71 13.83 -32.94
N GLN A 294 -19.06 13.82 -32.85
CA GLN A 294 -19.98 14.10 -33.96
C GLN A 294 -20.73 15.43 -33.86
N TRP A 295 -20.57 16.13 -32.75
CA TRP A 295 -21.31 17.38 -32.51
C TRP A 295 -20.37 18.57 -32.32
N ASP A 296 -20.88 19.77 -32.68
CA ASP A 296 -20.15 21.01 -32.61
C ASP A 296 -20.09 21.54 -31.16
N LEU A 297 -18.92 21.62 -30.62
CA LEU A 297 -18.68 22.09 -29.24
C LEU A 297 -19.14 23.53 -29.03
N THR A 298 -19.11 24.35 -30.09
CA THR A 298 -19.50 25.77 -30.01
C THR A 298 -21.00 25.98 -29.88
N GLN A 299 -21.82 24.96 -30.13
CA GLN A 299 -23.27 25.00 -29.98
C GLN A 299 -23.74 24.74 -28.56
N HIS A 300 -22.82 24.47 -27.62
CA HIS A 300 -23.14 24.23 -26.21
C HIS A 300 -23.10 25.51 -25.38
N SER A 301 -23.72 25.44 -24.22
CA SER A 301 -23.64 26.53 -23.25
C SER A 301 -22.27 26.54 -22.55
N ARG A 302 -21.71 27.73 -22.29
CA ARG A 302 -20.50 27.88 -21.44
C ARG A 302 -20.71 27.42 -19.99
N ALA A 303 -21.95 27.36 -19.53
CA ALA A 303 -22.31 26.84 -18.21
C ALA A 303 -22.45 25.31 -18.15
N ALA A 304 -22.23 24.60 -19.28
CA ALA A 304 -22.34 23.15 -19.32
C ALA A 304 -20.95 22.50 -19.14
N HIS A 305 -20.61 22.14 -17.91
CA HIS A 305 -19.34 21.53 -17.53
C HIS A 305 -19.46 20.00 -17.52
N PHE A 306 -18.93 19.30 -18.52
CA PHE A 306 -19.06 17.83 -18.63
C PHE A 306 -17.95 17.14 -19.45
N MET A 307 -17.04 17.87 -20.07
CA MET A 307 -15.94 17.30 -20.82
C MET A 307 -14.67 17.24 -19.99
N GLU A 308 -13.87 16.25 -20.27
CA GLU A 308 -12.48 16.16 -19.80
C GLU A 308 -11.54 16.56 -20.95
N ALA A 309 -10.36 17.09 -20.63
CA ALA A 309 -9.44 17.58 -21.65
C ALA A 309 -7.98 17.29 -21.30
N VAL A 310 -7.19 17.03 -22.36
CA VAL A 310 -5.72 16.91 -22.30
C VAL A 310 -5.09 17.83 -23.33
N ALA A 311 -4.00 18.49 -22.96
CA ALA A 311 -3.26 19.35 -23.87
C ALA A 311 -1.78 19.00 -23.88
N ARG A 312 -1.15 19.28 -25.00
CA ARG A 312 0.31 19.22 -25.15
C ARG A 312 0.87 20.64 -25.16
N LEU A 313 1.78 20.95 -24.24
CA LEU A 313 2.46 22.24 -24.22
C LEU A 313 3.28 22.47 -25.51
N ALA A 314 3.32 23.70 -25.97
CA ALA A 314 4.14 24.11 -27.11
C ALA A 314 5.64 23.96 -26.78
N ASP A 315 6.49 23.86 -27.80
CA ASP A 315 7.92 23.68 -27.64
C ASP A 315 8.53 24.89 -26.90
N GLY A 316 9.26 24.61 -25.82
CA GLY A 316 9.89 25.64 -24.98
C GLY A 316 8.97 26.34 -23.98
N THR A 317 7.68 26.00 -23.94
CA THR A 317 6.75 26.55 -22.92
C THR A 317 6.91 25.82 -21.59
N THR A 318 7.09 26.55 -20.51
CA THR A 318 7.08 25.97 -19.15
C THR A 318 5.66 25.82 -18.62
N PHE A 319 5.50 24.96 -17.63
CA PHE A 319 4.20 24.75 -16.97
C PHE A 319 3.63 26.05 -16.38
N GLU A 320 4.49 26.85 -15.72
CA GLU A 320 4.11 28.13 -15.09
C GLU A 320 3.66 29.17 -16.14
N GLN A 321 4.32 29.21 -17.29
CA GLN A 321 3.93 30.08 -18.39
C GLN A 321 2.55 29.69 -18.95
N ALA A 322 2.33 28.37 -19.10
CA ALA A 322 1.04 27.85 -19.57
C ALA A 322 -0.08 28.16 -18.58
N GLN A 323 0.13 27.92 -17.27
CA GLN A 323 -0.85 28.23 -16.23
C GLN A 323 -1.17 29.74 -16.20
N SER A 324 -0.17 30.60 -16.28
CA SER A 324 -0.38 32.06 -16.29
C SER A 324 -1.21 32.53 -17.51
N ALA A 325 -0.99 31.91 -18.69
CA ALA A 325 -1.78 32.21 -19.87
C ALA A 325 -3.25 31.74 -19.71
N VAL A 326 -3.45 30.57 -19.12
CA VAL A 326 -4.78 30.04 -18.81
C VAL A 326 -5.51 30.92 -17.79
N ASP A 327 -4.81 31.36 -16.72
CA ASP A 327 -5.39 32.27 -15.72
C ASP A 327 -5.80 33.61 -16.34
N THR A 328 -4.94 34.15 -17.22
CA THR A 328 -5.24 35.41 -17.95
C THR A 328 -6.47 35.29 -18.82
N LEU A 329 -6.59 34.17 -19.56
CA LEU A 329 -7.78 33.92 -20.38
C LEU A 329 -9.02 33.69 -19.49
N GLY A 330 -8.89 32.94 -18.37
CA GLY A 330 -9.96 32.73 -17.42
C GLY A 330 -10.52 34.06 -16.90
N GLN A 331 -9.66 35.01 -16.51
CA GLN A 331 -10.07 36.37 -16.10
C GLN A 331 -10.79 37.12 -17.22
N ARG A 332 -10.29 37.00 -18.45
CA ARG A 332 -10.97 37.60 -19.61
C ARG A 332 -12.35 36.99 -19.85
N LEU A 333 -12.47 35.67 -19.81
CA LEU A 333 -13.76 34.98 -19.99
C LEU A 333 -14.79 35.36 -18.90
N GLN A 334 -14.33 35.58 -17.65
CA GLN A 334 -15.19 36.11 -16.58
C GLN A 334 -15.74 37.52 -16.92
N ASN A 335 -14.91 38.38 -17.51
CA ASN A 335 -15.31 39.72 -17.89
C ASN A 335 -16.21 39.76 -19.11
N ASP A 336 -15.90 38.95 -20.13
CA ASP A 336 -16.62 38.92 -21.41
C ASP A 336 -17.98 38.18 -21.26
N PHE A 337 -18.05 37.18 -20.38
CA PHE A 337 -19.22 36.31 -20.17
C PHE A 337 -19.59 36.20 -18.69
N PRO A 338 -19.91 37.31 -18.01
CA PRO A 338 -20.13 37.31 -16.56
C PRO A 338 -21.33 36.47 -16.10
N THR A 339 -22.28 36.17 -16.99
CA THR A 339 -23.46 35.34 -16.67
C THR A 339 -23.16 33.85 -16.60
N THR A 340 -22.08 33.38 -17.18
CA THR A 340 -21.74 31.95 -17.26
C THR A 340 -20.37 31.61 -16.71
N ASN A 341 -19.48 32.59 -16.63
CA ASN A 341 -18.06 32.35 -16.33
C ASN A 341 -17.55 33.05 -15.05
N LYS A 342 -18.43 33.74 -14.29
CA LYS A 342 -18.00 34.41 -13.06
C LYS A 342 -17.45 33.41 -12.04
N GLY A 343 -16.26 33.70 -11.50
CA GLY A 343 -15.56 32.81 -10.56
C GLY A 343 -14.93 31.58 -11.20
N TRP A 344 -15.22 31.29 -12.49
CA TRP A 344 -14.63 30.17 -13.20
C TRP A 344 -13.25 30.53 -13.77
N SER A 345 -12.33 29.64 -13.65
CA SER A 345 -11.03 29.62 -14.29
C SER A 345 -10.66 28.18 -14.61
N ALA A 346 -9.49 27.93 -15.21
CA ALA A 346 -9.03 26.58 -15.43
C ALA A 346 -7.68 26.35 -14.75
N ARG A 347 -7.48 25.13 -14.30
CA ARG A 347 -6.23 24.65 -13.71
C ARG A 347 -5.61 23.59 -14.60
N LEU A 348 -4.31 23.74 -14.85
CA LEU A 348 -3.52 22.71 -15.47
C LEU A 348 -2.97 21.77 -14.41
N ILE A 349 -2.96 20.48 -14.71
CA ILE A 349 -2.34 19.45 -13.87
C ILE A 349 -1.46 18.59 -14.79
N PRO A 350 -0.17 18.34 -14.47
CA PRO A 350 0.62 17.39 -15.23
C PRO A 350 -0.09 16.05 -15.35
N LEU A 351 -0.13 15.47 -16.56
CA LEU A 351 -0.90 14.24 -16.80
C LEU A 351 -0.49 13.09 -15.87
N LEU A 352 0.80 13.00 -15.52
CA LEU A 352 1.29 12.03 -14.55
C LEU A 352 0.70 12.27 -13.15
N ASP A 353 0.65 13.53 -12.72
CA ASP A 353 0.09 13.88 -11.41
C ASP A 353 -1.45 13.69 -11.38
N GLU A 354 -2.13 13.88 -12.51
CA GLU A 354 -3.56 13.59 -12.66
C GLU A 354 -3.86 12.11 -12.47
N GLN A 355 -3.14 11.25 -13.18
CA GLN A 355 -3.37 9.81 -13.11
C GLN A 355 -2.94 9.18 -11.79
N LEU A 356 -1.94 9.74 -11.12
CA LEU A 356 -1.28 9.13 -9.98
C LEU A 356 -1.38 9.96 -8.69
N GLY A 357 -1.84 11.20 -8.77
CA GLY A 357 -1.89 12.13 -7.62
C GLY A 357 -2.67 11.56 -6.44
N TYR A 358 -3.71 10.81 -6.73
CA TYR A 358 -4.52 10.12 -5.72
C TYR A 358 -3.72 9.05 -4.95
N TYR A 359 -2.90 8.25 -5.64
CA TYR A 359 -2.13 7.14 -5.05
C TYR A 359 -0.81 7.58 -4.42
N ARG A 360 -0.28 8.75 -4.83
CA ARG A 360 1.05 9.24 -4.42
C ARG A 360 1.24 9.34 -2.89
N PRO A 361 0.30 9.88 -2.09
CA PRO A 361 0.46 9.93 -0.63
C PRO A 361 0.60 8.55 0.00
N ALA A 362 -0.24 7.59 -0.39
CA ALA A 362 -0.20 6.22 0.10
C ALA A 362 1.12 5.51 -0.23
N LEU A 363 1.59 5.65 -1.48
CA LEU A 363 2.86 5.09 -1.93
C LEU A 363 4.07 5.73 -1.23
N MET A 364 4.03 7.03 -0.92
CA MET A 364 5.09 7.70 -0.17
C MET A 364 5.14 7.24 1.30
N VAL A 365 3.99 7.04 1.94
CA VAL A 365 3.93 6.44 3.29
C VAL A 365 4.50 5.02 3.28
N LEU A 366 4.15 4.21 2.28
CA LEU A 366 4.67 2.86 2.12
C LEU A 366 6.18 2.85 1.88
N PHE A 367 6.68 3.74 1.03
CA PHE A 367 8.11 3.90 0.78
C PHE A 367 8.88 4.30 2.05
N GLY A 368 8.34 5.25 2.82
CA GLY A 368 8.89 5.64 4.12
C GLY A 368 8.91 4.48 5.13
N ALA A 369 7.84 3.69 5.18
CA ALA A 369 7.75 2.51 6.04
C ALA A 369 8.82 1.46 5.71
N VAL A 370 9.02 1.19 4.43
CA VAL A 370 10.04 0.24 3.97
C VAL A 370 11.45 0.77 4.20
N ALA A 371 11.69 2.07 4.01
CA ALA A 371 12.99 2.67 4.34
C ALA A 371 13.32 2.50 5.83
N LEU A 372 12.34 2.72 6.72
CA LEU A 372 12.51 2.47 8.15
C LEU A 372 12.80 0.98 8.44
N LEU A 373 12.06 0.06 7.82
CA LEU A 373 12.28 -1.38 7.98
C LEU A 373 13.68 -1.81 7.52
N LEU A 374 14.15 -1.29 6.40
CA LEU A 374 15.50 -1.54 5.90
C LEU A 374 16.57 -1.03 6.89
N VAL A 375 16.39 0.18 7.44
CA VAL A 375 17.29 0.75 8.45
C VAL A 375 17.31 -0.12 9.71
N ILE A 376 16.15 -0.58 10.20
CA ILE A 376 16.05 -1.52 11.34
C ILE A 376 16.85 -2.80 11.03
N GLY A 377 16.67 -3.38 9.86
CA GLY A 377 17.43 -4.57 9.43
C GLY A 377 18.93 -4.34 9.40
N VAL A 378 19.38 -3.20 8.87
CA VAL A 378 20.79 -2.78 8.86
C VAL A 378 21.33 -2.64 10.29
N LEU A 379 20.60 -1.97 11.18
CA LEU A 379 21.02 -1.78 12.58
C LEU A 379 21.11 -3.11 13.33
N ASN A 380 20.16 -4.02 13.12
CA ASN A 380 20.17 -5.37 13.71
C ASN A 380 21.42 -6.16 13.29
N VAL A 381 21.73 -6.17 12.00
CA VAL A 381 22.92 -6.87 11.50
C VAL A 381 24.20 -6.20 11.99
N ALA A 382 24.24 -4.86 12.02
CA ALA A 382 25.36 -4.12 12.59
C ALA A 382 25.60 -4.49 14.08
N SER A 383 24.52 -4.58 14.84
CA SER A 383 24.55 -5.00 16.25
C SER A 383 25.10 -6.42 16.44
N LEU A 384 24.63 -7.36 15.62
CA LEU A 384 25.10 -8.75 15.61
C LEU A 384 26.58 -8.87 15.25
N LEU A 385 27.01 -8.13 14.23
CA LEU A 385 28.41 -8.14 13.79
C LEU A 385 29.34 -7.46 14.80
N LEU A 386 28.89 -6.38 15.45
CA LEU A 386 29.63 -5.74 16.53
C LEU A 386 29.83 -6.70 17.72
N THR A 387 28.78 -7.38 18.15
CA THR A 387 28.87 -8.42 19.21
C THR A 387 29.87 -9.51 18.84
N ARG A 388 29.85 -9.97 17.57
CA ARG A 388 30.79 -10.99 17.09
C ARG A 388 32.23 -10.46 17.02
N ALA A 389 32.43 -9.20 16.60
CA ALA A 389 33.75 -8.59 16.58
C ALA A 389 34.36 -8.46 17.97
N LEU A 390 33.55 -8.06 18.95
CA LEU A 390 34.00 -7.98 20.36
C LEU A 390 34.31 -9.37 20.97
N SER A 391 33.57 -10.41 20.62
CA SER A 391 33.85 -11.78 21.06
C SER A 391 35.16 -12.34 20.49
N ARG A 392 35.67 -11.77 19.39
CA ARG A 392 36.94 -12.13 18.72
C ARG A 392 38.11 -11.19 19.08
N GLU A 393 37.94 -10.29 20.04
CA GLU A 393 38.94 -9.27 20.39
C GLU A 393 40.28 -9.91 20.75
N LYS A 394 40.30 -10.97 21.56
CA LYS A 394 41.52 -11.73 21.93
C LYS A 394 42.20 -12.37 20.70
N GLU A 395 41.40 -12.95 19.78
CA GLU A 395 41.93 -13.55 18.55
C GLU A 395 42.56 -12.47 17.63
N ILE A 396 41.89 -11.34 17.50
CA ILE A 396 42.39 -10.20 16.70
C ILE A 396 43.64 -9.60 17.33
N ALA A 397 43.67 -9.42 18.65
CA ALA A 397 44.84 -8.92 19.38
C ALA A 397 46.08 -9.83 19.18
N VAL A 398 45.91 -11.13 19.24
CA VAL A 398 46.99 -12.11 18.96
C VAL A 398 47.49 -11.98 17.52
N ARG A 399 46.60 -11.83 16.53
CA ARG A 399 46.99 -11.65 15.11
C ARG A 399 47.78 -10.36 14.88
N VAL A 400 47.35 -9.27 15.54
CA VAL A 400 48.06 -7.99 15.47
C VAL A 400 49.43 -8.08 16.11
N ALA A 401 49.54 -8.73 17.28
CA ALA A 401 50.78 -8.98 17.97
C ALA A 401 51.74 -9.84 17.13
N LEU A 402 51.22 -10.73 16.26
CA LEU A 402 51.98 -11.54 15.30
C LEU A 402 52.27 -10.79 13.99
N GLY A 403 51.95 -9.49 13.87
CA GLY A 403 52.30 -8.66 12.71
C GLY A 403 51.29 -8.60 11.58
N ALA A 404 50.02 -8.98 11.83
CA ALA A 404 48.97 -8.80 10.82
C ALA A 404 48.71 -7.34 10.52
N ALA A 405 48.81 -6.93 9.26
CA ALA A 405 48.55 -5.57 8.85
C ALA A 405 47.04 -5.19 9.05
N PRO A 406 46.72 -3.97 9.59
CA PRO A 406 45.35 -3.51 9.75
C PRO A 406 44.48 -3.65 8.51
N ARG A 407 45.06 -3.44 7.33
CA ARG A 407 44.40 -3.59 6.03
C ARG A 407 43.88 -5.00 5.79
N GLN A 408 44.56 -6.02 6.28
CA GLN A 408 44.15 -7.44 6.11
C GLN A 408 42.91 -7.74 6.94
N LEU A 409 42.83 -7.20 8.15
CA LEU A 409 41.62 -7.31 9.01
C LEU A 409 40.42 -6.62 8.39
N VAL A 410 40.60 -5.40 7.88
CA VAL A 410 39.53 -4.65 7.19
C VAL A 410 39.04 -5.45 5.97
N THR A 411 39.98 -5.98 5.13
CA THR A 411 39.61 -6.74 3.93
C THR A 411 38.84 -8.02 4.29
N GLN A 412 39.18 -8.69 5.37
CA GLN A 412 38.50 -9.90 5.83
C GLN A 412 37.07 -9.55 6.30
N LEU A 413 36.89 -8.53 7.13
CA LEU A 413 35.55 -8.11 7.62
C LEU A 413 34.67 -7.61 6.45
N MET A 414 35.26 -6.87 5.51
CA MET A 414 34.55 -6.44 4.30
C MET A 414 34.10 -7.64 3.45
N ALA A 415 34.96 -8.68 3.30
CA ALA A 415 34.60 -9.88 2.56
C ALA A 415 33.46 -10.68 3.25
N GLU A 416 33.52 -10.83 4.58
CA GLU A 416 32.41 -11.46 5.35
C GLU A 416 31.09 -10.70 5.15
N SER A 417 31.12 -9.37 5.26
CA SER A 417 29.94 -8.51 5.07
C SER A 417 29.42 -8.55 3.63
N LEU A 418 30.31 -8.55 2.64
CA LEU A 418 29.92 -8.64 1.22
C LEU A 418 29.19 -9.96 0.92
N VAL A 419 29.72 -11.09 1.40
CA VAL A 419 29.12 -12.40 1.17
C VAL A 419 27.72 -12.46 1.78
N LEU A 420 27.54 -11.99 3.03
CA LEU A 420 26.24 -11.93 3.70
C LEU A 420 25.26 -11.02 2.95
N SER A 421 25.71 -9.83 2.52
CA SER A 421 24.89 -8.87 1.79
C SER A 421 24.46 -9.39 0.41
N VAL A 422 25.35 -10.08 -0.32
CA VAL A 422 25.02 -10.66 -1.62
C VAL A 422 24.02 -11.81 -1.48
N ILE A 423 24.22 -12.71 -0.52
CA ILE A 423 23.28 -13.83 -0.27
C ILE A 423 21.93 -13.26 0.20
N GLY A 424 21.95 -12.26 1.10
CA GLY A 424 20.75 -11.56 1.55
C GLY A 424 20.00 -10.89 0.39
N ALA A 425 20.71 -10.19 -0.50
CA ALA A 425 20.10 -9.56 -1.68
C ALA A 425 19.51 -10.60 -2.66
N GLY A 426 20.20 -11.74 -2.86
CA GLY A 426 19.67 -12.86 -3.65
C GLY A 426 18.34 -13.39 -3.09
N LEU A 427 18.28 -13.58 -1.76
CA LEU A 427 17.02 -13.93 -1.08
C LEU A 427 15.99 -12.81 -1.21
N GLY A 428 16.39 -11.54 -1.10
CA GLY A 428 15.53 -10.39 -1.29
C GLY A 428 14.88 -10.35 -2.69
N ILE A 429 15.64 -10.61 -3.75
CA ILE A 429 15.12 -10.72 -5.11
C ILE A 429 14.12 -11.89 -5.22
N ALA A 430 14.42 -13.04 -4.62
CA ALA A 430 13.49 -14.18 -4.61
C ALA A 430 12.18 -13.84 -3.87
N VAL A 431 12.26 -13.14 -2.74
CA VAL A 431 11.08 -12.62 -2.02
C VAL A 431 10.29 -11.65 -2.90
N THR A 432 10.94 -10.73 -3.60
CA THR A 432 10.30 -9.79 -4.51
C THR A 432 9.54 -10.52 -5.63
N LEU A 433 10.18 -11.50 -6.28
CA LEU A 433 9.56 -12.30 -7.35
C LEU A 433 8.34 -13.10 -6.88
N ALA A 434 8.31 -13.52 -5.61
CA ALA A 434 7.16 -14.19 -5.01
C ALA A 434 6.08 -13.21 -4.54
N ALA A 435 6.46 -12.05 -4.01
CA ALA A 435 5.54 -11.06 -3.44
C ALA A 435 4.78 -10.25 -4.49
N LEU A 436 5.42 -9.90 -5.62
CA LEU A 436 4.78 -9.09 -6.67
C LEU A 436 3.49 -9.70 -7.23
N PRO A 437 3.45 -10.96 -7.68
CA PRO A 437 2.22 -11.57 -8.18
C PRO A 437 1.12 -11.64 -7.10
N LEU A 438 1.54 -11.85 -5.84
CA LEU A 438 0.60 -11.88 -4.71
C LEU A 438 -0.02 -10.50 -4.46
N ILE A 439 0.77 -9.43 -4.50
CA ILE A 439 0.28 -8.04 -4.35
C ILE A 439 -0.67 -7.70 -5.48
N VAL A 440 -0.29 -7.97 -6.74
CA VAL A 440 -1.14 -7.72 -7.92
C VAL A 440 -2.46 -8.49 -7.80
N GLY A 441 -2.41 -9.78 -7.42
CA GLY A 441 -3.62 -10.63 -7.32
C GLY A 441 -4.53 -10.30 -6.12
N LEU A 442 -3.98 -9.72 -5.05
CA LEU A 442 -4.76 -9.30 -3.87
C LEU A 442 -5.29 -7.87 -3.97
N THR A 443 -4.88 -7.11 -4.98
CA THR A 443 -5.31 -5.72 -5.14
C THR A 443 -6.65 -5.71 -5.90
N PRO A 444 -7.78 -5.42 -5.24
CA PRO A 444 -9.10 -5.47 -5.86
C PRO A 444 -9.42 -4.21 -6.69
N VAL A 445 -8.51 -3.25 -6.75
CA VAL A 445 -8.64 -2.00 -7.51
C VAL A 445 -7.55 -1.99 -8.57
N GLU A 446 -7.91 -1.61 -9.79
CA GLU A 446 -6.96 -1.41 -10.88
C GLU A 446 -6.13 -0.15 -10.58
N ILE A 447 -5.02 -0.33 -9.84
CA ILE A 447 -4.00 0.71 -9.73
C ILE A 447 -3.32 0.80 -11.09
N PRO A 448 -3.33 1.97 -11.75
CA PRO A 448 -2.73 2.12 -13.07
C PRO A 448 -1.29 1.58 -13.09
N ARG A 449 -0.97 0.75 -14.10
CA ARG A 449 0.38 0.22 -14.34
C ARG A 449 0.94 -0.72 -13.25
N LEU A 450 0.14 -1.15 -12.29
CA LEU A 450 0.58 -2.13 -11.29
C LEU A 450 0.88 -3.51 -11.93
N ASP A 451 0.15 -3.87 -12.99
CA ASP A 451 0.38 -5.07 -13.81
C ASP A 451 1.73 -5.05 -14.56
N GLU A 452 2.31 -3.85 -14.75
CA GLU A 452 3.64 -3.67 -15.33
C GLU A 452 4.78 -3.81 -14.29
N ALA A 453 4.43 -3.94 -13.00
CA ALA A 453 5.42 -4.04 -11.94
C ALA A 453 6.25 -5.32 -12.11
N GLY A 454 7.53 -5.16 -12.35
CA GLY A 454 8.48 -6.25 -12.54
C GLY A 454 9.89 -5.83 -12.17
N VAL A 455 10.70 -6.81 -11.74
CA VAL A 455 12.10 -6.55 -11.41
C VAL A 455 12.84 -6.08 -12.68
N ASN A 456 13.22 -4.82 -12.67
CA ASN A 456 13.89 -4.14 -13.78
C ASN A 456 15.33 -3.72 -13.38
N LEU A 457 16.05 -3.10 -14.30
CA LEU A 457 17.43 -2.65 -14.06
C LEU A 457 17.52 -1.62 -12.90
N ARG A 458 16.51 -0.77 -12.70
CA ARG A 458 16.48 0.20 -11.58
C ARG A 458 16.32 -0.51 -10.23
N ALA A 459 15.46 -1.53 -10.16
CA ALA A 459 15.30 -2.36 -8.97
C ALA A 459 16.58 -3.14 -8.64
N LEU A 460 17.26 -3.68 -9.66
CA LEU A 460 18.56 -4.33 -9.48
C LEU A 460 19.65 -3.34 -9.04
N ALA A 461 19.65 -2.12 -9.56
CA ALA A 461 20.57 -1.06 -9.14
C ALA A 461 20.32 -0.68 -7.66
N LEU A 462 19.07 -0.59 -7.22
CA LEU A 462 18.74 -0.39 -5.81
C LEU A 462 19.29 -1.54 -4.94
N CYS A 463 19.05 -2.79 -5.32
CA CYS A 463 19.62 -3.95 -4.62
C CYS A 463 21.14 -3.85 -4.51
N LEU A 464 21.81 -3.51 -5.60
CA LEU A 464 23.26 -3.34 -5.62
C LEU A 464 23.72 -2.18 -4.71
N ALA A 465 22.99 -1.07 -4.69
CA ALA A 465 23.26 0.04 -3.78
C ALA A 465 23.10 -0.38 -2.31
N VAL A 466 22.05 -1.13 -1.98
CA VAL A 466 21.82 -1.68 -0.63
C VAL A 466 22.96 -2.63 -0.25
N VAL A 467 23.38 -3.53 -1.14
CA VAL A 467 24.55 -4.42 -0.93
C VAL A 467 25.81 -3.59 -0.67
N GLY A 468 26.08 -2.55 -1.45
CA GLY A 468 27.22 -1.67 -1.27
C GLY A 468 27.20 -0.97 0.09
N VAL A 469 26.11 -0.32 0.42
CA VAL A 469 25.93 0.41 1.69
C VAL A 469 26.04 -0.53 2.89
N THR A 470 25.35 -1.66 2.88
CA THR A 470 25.39 -2.64 3.97
C THR A 470 26.79 -3.25 4.13
N THR A 471 27.48 -3.56 3.03
CA THR A 471 28.85 -4.05 3.06
C THR A 471 29.81 -3.03 3.71
N VAL A 472 29.67 -1.75 3.36
CA VAL A 472 30.50 -0.68 3.95
C VAL A 472 30.18 -0.51 5.44
N ILE A 473 28.92 -0.40 5.80
CA ILE A 473 28.52 -0.23 7.23
C ILE A 473 28.98 -1.43 8.06
N PHE A 474 28.74 -2.65 7.59
CA PHE A 474 29.03 -3.87 8.35
C PHE A 474 30.51 -4.26 8.36
N GLY A 475 31.26 -3.90 7.33
CA GLY A 475 32.67 -4.22 7.23
C GLY A 475 33.58 -3.12 7.81
N LEU A 476 33.32 -1.86 7.45
CA LEU A 476 34.21 -0.75 7.77
C LEU A 476 33.99 -0.22 9.20
N VAL A 477 32.76 -0.08 9.67
CA VAL A 477 32.48 0.49 10.99
C VAL A 477 33.05 -0.38 12.12
N PRO A 478 32.84 -1.69 12.19
CA PRO A 478 33.48 -2.56 13.18
C PRO A 478 35.00 -2.56 13.05
N ALA A 479 35.53 -2.57 11.83
CA ALA A 479 36.95 -2.53 11.59
C ALA A 479 37.62 -1.25 12.14
N LEU A 480 37.00 -0.08 11.92
CA LEU A 480 37.50 1.20 12.43
C LEU A 480 37.40 1.30 13.95
N LEU A 481 36.34 0.75 14.55
CA LEU A 481 36.20 0.71 16.01
C LEU A 481 37.31 -0.16 16.64
N LEU A 482 37.57 -1.35 16.10
CA LEU A 482 38.64 -2.22 16.58
C LEU A 482 40.05 -1.59 16.43
N LEU A 483 40.30 -0.88 15.33
CA LEU A 483 41.59 -0.19 15.12
C LEU A 483 41.81 1.00 16.06
N ARG A 484 40.73 1.73 16.43
CA ARG A 484 40.82 2.89 17.35
C ARG A 484 41.07 2.46 18.79
N THR A 485 40.57 1.33 19.22
CA THR A 485 40.76 0.83 20.60
C THR A 485 42.19 0.36 20.87
N GLN A 486 42.93 -0.07 19.86
CA GLN A 486 44.29 -0.58 19.98
C GLN A 486 45.38 0.51 20.11
N PHE A 487 45.13 1.77 19.66
CA PHE A 487 46.19 2.79 19.66
C PHE A 487 46.27 3.70 20.90
N THR A 488 45.32 3.65 21.82
CA THR A 488 45.22 4.72 22.85
C THR A 488 45.09 4.28 24.30
N SER A 489 44.97 2.98 24.66
CA SER A 489 44.58 2.71 26.05
C SER A 489 45.23 1.56 26.81
N ASP A 490 45.88 0.58 26.21
CA ASP A 490 46.03 -0.70 26.91
C ASP A 490 47.36 -0.95 27.60
N LEU A 491 48.22 0.10 27.71
CA LEU A 491 49.39 0.03 28.57
C LEU A 491 49.25 0.77 29.94
N LYS A 492 48.13 1.50 30.19
CA LYS A 492 48.00 2.34 31.39
C LYS A 492 46.66 2.43 32.11
N ALA A 493 45.61 1.77 31.69
CA ALA A 493 44.31 1.86 32.41
C ALA A 493 43.57 0.52 32.41
N GLY A 494 43.39 -0.03 33.60
CA GLY A 494 42.71 -1.26 33.86
C GLY A 494 41.31 -1.32 33.26
N GLU A 495 40.85 -2.50 32.96
CA GLU A 495 39.62 -3.09 32.33
C GLU A 495 38.29 -2.29 32.37
N ARG A 496 38.22 -1.08 32.97
CA ARG A 496 36.95 -0.38 33.25
C ARG A 496 36.51 0.68 32.21
N GLY A 497 37.36 1.07 31.27
CA GLY A 497 37.13 2.19 30.34
C GLY A 497 36.51 1.79 28.98
N SER A 498 36.99 0.71 28.39
CA SER A 498 36.62 0.25 27.02
C SER A 498 35.18 -0.27 26.92
N SER A 499 34.68 -0.96 27.95
CA SER A 499 33.34 -1.57 27.94
C SER A 499 32.16 -0.57 28.00
N LYS A 500 32.35 0.64 28.57
CA LYS A 500 31.30 1.67 28.71
C LYS A 500 30.96 2.33 27.40
N GLY A 501 31.93 2.59 26.52
CA GLY A 501 31.73 3.20 25.20
C GLY A 501 30.93 2.29 24.25
N ALA A 502 31.38 1.04 24.12
CA ALA A 502 30.70 0.05 23.29
C ALA A 502 29.24 -0.20 23.73
N ARG A 503 29.00 -0.26 25.03
CA ARG A 503 27.66 -0.42 25.59
C ARG A 503 26.74 0.75 25.25
N ARG A 504 27.24 1.99 25.35
CA ARG A 504 26.46 3.20 25.01
C ARG A 504 26.05 3.20 23.54
N THR A 505 27.00 2.92 22.64
CA THR A 505 26.73 2.82 21.19
C THR A 505 25.67 1.78 20.90
N TYR A 506 25.79 0.57 21.49
CA TYR A 506 24.83 -0.50 21.28
C TYR A 506 23.43 -0.14 21.81
N SER A 507 23.35 0.50 22.98
CA SER A 507 22.07 0.95 23.55
C SER A 507 21.38 2.02 22.67
N VAL A 508 22.16 2.91 22.04
CA VAL A 508 21.62 3.91 21.10
C VAL A 508 21.08 3.25 19.85
N LEU A 509 21.77 2.24 19.29
CA LEU A 509 21.31 1.49 18.12
C LEU A 509 19.97 0.81 18.39
N VAL A 510 19.87 0.07 19.52
CA VAL A 510 18.64 -0.63 19.89
C VAL A 510 17.51 0.36 20.23
N ALA A 511 17.80 1.50 20.86
CA ALA A 511 16.78 2.54 21.09
C ALA A 511 16.24 3.12 19.77
N ALA A 512 17.12 3.32 18.78
CA ALA A 512 16.71 3.75 17.44
C ALA A 512 15.86 2.68 16.73
N GLU A 513 16.21 1.40 16.85
CA GLU A 513 15.39 0.29 16.33
C GLU A 513 13.98 0.28 16.94
N VAL A 514 13.90 0.39 18.27
CA VAL A 514 12.63 0.45 19.01
C VAL A 514 11.82 1.68 18.58
N ALA A 515 12.46 2.84 18.37
CA ALA A 515 11.80 4.05 17.94
C ALA A 515 11.19 3.92 16.53
N MET A 516 11.94 3.34 15.60
CA MET A 516 11.45 3.11 14.23
C MET A 516 10.36 2.04 14.19
N ALA A 517 10.50 0.95 14.97
CA ALA A 517 9.48 -0.07 15.09
C ALA A 517 8.18 0.50 15.72
N CYS A 518 8.31 1.40 16.71
CA CYS A 518 7.18 2.13 17.27
C CYS A 518 6.49 2.98 16.20
N ALA A 519 7.23 3.73 15.40
CA ALA A 519 6.66 4.54 14.33
C ALA A 519 5.86 3.70 13.32
N LEU A 520 6.40 2.55 12.90
CA LEU A 520 5.71 1.62 11.99
C LEU A 520 4.46 0.99 12.63
N LEU A 521 4.54 0.54 13.87
CA LEU A 521 3.40 -0.07 14.56
C LEU A 521 2.28 0.93 14.82
N VAL A 522 2.61 2.16 15.22
CA VAL A 522 1.59 3.21 15.43
C VAL A 522 0.95 3.59 14.09
N SER A 523 1.72 3.75 13.02
CA SER A 523 1.17 4.00 11.68
C SER A 523 0.23 2.86 11.25
N SER A 524 0.60 1.61 11.53
CA SER A 524 -0.25 0.44 11.26
C SER A 524 -1.55 0.48 12.09
N ALA A 525 -1.45 0.78 13.38
CA ALA A 525 -2.61 0.88 14.28
C ALA A 525 -3.55 2.02 13.88
N LEU A 526 -3.02 3.17 13.45
CA LEU A 526 -3.81 4.29 12.92
C LEU A 526 -4.58 3.89 11.67
N LEU A 527 -3.98 3.11 10.76
CA LEU A 527 -4.68 2.62 9.56
C LEU A 527 -5.73 1.56 9.87
N VAL A 528 -5.49 0.68 10.85
CA VAL A 528 -6.53 -0.25 11.33
C VAL A 528 -7.75 0.54 11.83
N ARG A 529 -7.50 1.60 12.59
CA ARG A 529 -8.57 2.50 13.07
C ARG A 529 -9.25 3.24 11.93
N THR A 530 -8.47 3.72 10.95
CA THR A 530 -8.99 4.38 9.74
C THR A 530 -9.96 3.46 8.98
N VAL A 531 -9.55 2.23 8.69
CA VAL A 531 -10.41 1.24 8.01
C VAL A 531 -11.63 0.90 8.86
N GLY A 532 -11.45 0.72 10.17
CA GLY A 532 -12.57 0.51 11.10
C GLY A 532 -13.57 1.65 11.05
N ARG A 533 -13.12 2.91 11.10
CA ARG A 533 -13.98 4.09 10.97
C ARG A 533 -14.68 4.19 9.63
N MET A 534 -13.97 3.85 8.53
CA MET A 534 -14.60 3.80 7.21
C MET A 534 -15.75 2.79 7.18
N MET A 535 -15.55 1.61 7.76
CA MET A 535 -16.56 0.55 7.81
C MET A 535 -17.74 0.86 8.74
N GLU A 536 -17.49 1.61 9.81
CA GLU A 536 -18.52 2.07 10.76
C GLU A 536 -19.29 3.30 10.27
N THR A 537 -18.80 3.96 9.21
CA THR A 537 -19.43 5.21 8.72
C THR A 537 -20.80 4.90 8.13
N PRO A 538 -21.88 5.50 8.66
CA PRO A 538 -23.22 5.31 8.13
C PRO A 538 -23.30 5.77 6.67
N THR A 539 -23.72 4.87 5.78
CA THR A 539 -23.95 5.21 4.36
C THR A 539 -25.37 5.70 4.10
N GLY A 540 -26.29 5.56 5.09
CA GLY A 540 -27.68 5.89 4.95
C GLY A 540 -28.50 4.83 4.19
N VAL A 541 -27.85 3.72 3.81
CA VAL A 541 -28.52 2.58 3.14
C VAL A 541 -28.21 1.28 3.89
N ASN A 542 -29.20 0.39 3.91
CA ASN A 542 -29.00 -0.99 4.37
C ASN A 542 -29.17 -1.90 3.15
N ALA A 543 -28.10 -2.07 2.42
CA ALA A 543 -28.12 -2.73 1.14
C ALA A 543 -27.49 -4.14 1.17
N ASP A 544 -27.51 -4.81 2.33
CA ASP A 544 -27.21 -6.23 2.42
C ASP A 544 -28.17 -7.00 1.48
N GLN A 545 -27.62 -7.93 0.68
CA GLN A 545 -28.36 -8.68 -0.33
C GLN A 545 -28.93 -7.84 -1.50
N VAL A 546 -28.45 -6.62 -1.72
CA VAL A 546 -28.80 -5.82 -2.89
C VAL A 546 -27.78 -6.04 -4.00
N LEU A 547 -28.27 -6.45 -5.16
CA LEU A 547 -27.51 -6.50 -6.41
C LEU A 547 -27.76 -5.23 -7.19
N THR A 548 -26.70 -4.56 -7.64
CA THR A 548 -26.83 -3.41 -8.53
C THR A 548 -26.15 -3.69 -9.86
N THR A 549 -26.74 -3.18 -10.94
CA THR A 549 -26.18 -3.28 -12.29
C THR A 549 -26.53 -2.03 -13.10
N PRO A 550 -25.57 -1.45 -13.86
CA PRO A 550 -25.89 -0.41 -14.80
C PRO A 550 -26.67 -0.97 -16.01
N VAL A 551 -27.69 -0.24 -16.41
CA VAL A 551 -28.51 -0.51 -17.59
C VAL A 551 -28.67 0.77 -18.39
N GLN A 552 -28.42 0.72 -19.69
CA GLN A 552 -28.55 1.86 -20.57
C GLN A 552 -29.65 1.64 -21.60
N ILE A 553 -30.67 2.48 -21.53
CA ILE A 553 -31.78 2.50 -22.49
C ILE A 553 -31.58 3.68 -23.43
N THR A 554 -31.48 3.41 -24.73
CA THR A 554 -31.21 4.45 -25.74
C THR A 554 -32.51 4.89 -26.45
N ALA A 555 -32.44 5.97 -27.18
CA ALA A 555 -33.55 6.44 -28.00
C ALA A 555 -34.03 5.35 -28.98
N THR A 556 -33.09 4.64 -29.60
CA THR A 556 -33.41 3.56 -30.56
C THR A 556 -34.03 2.35 -29.87
N THR A 557 -33.62 2.03 -28.63
CA THR A 557 -34.27 0.96 -27.84
C THR A 557 -35.77 1.19 -27.69
N VAL A 558 -36.21 2.45 -27.60
CA VAL A 558 -37.62 2.83 -27.52
C VAL A 558 -38.25 3.23 -28.86
N GLY A 559 -37.54 3.01 -29.99
CA GLY A 559 -38.01 3.36 -31.31
C GLY A 559 -38.07 4.87 -31.58
N ALA A 560 -37.33 5.65 -30.80
CA ALA A 560 -37.32 7.10 -30.89
C ALA A 560 -36.22 7.60 -31.86
N PRO A 561 -36.34 8.79 -32.46
CA PRO A 561 -35.35 9.34 -33.34
C PRO A 561 -34.08 9.71 -32.55
N THR A 562 -32.90 9.37 -33.07
CA THR A 562 -31.60 9.71 -32.48
C THR A 562 -31.22 11.19 -32.61
N ARG A 563 -31.89 11.95 -33.48
CA ARG A 563 -31.71 13.39 -33.70
C ARG A 563 -33.05 14.11 -33.83
N GLY A 564 -33.14 15.28 -33.25
CA GLY A 564 -34.35 16.12 -33.39
C GLY A 564 -35.58 15.59 -32.62
N GLY A 565 -35.39 14.61 -31.73
CA GLY A 565 -36.45 14.07 -30.89
C GLY A 565 -36.89 15.09 -29.82
N THR A 566 -38.20 15.13 -29.58
CA THR A 566 -38.79 15.93 -28.51
C THR A 566 -38.79 15.17 -27.18
N ILE A 567 -39.09 15.86 -26.09
CA ILE A 567 -39.30 15.24 -24.79
C ILE A 567 -40.31 14.08 -24.89
N GLN A 568 -41.39 14.26 -25.61
CA GLN A 568 -42.44 13.23 -25.73
C GLN A 568 -42.01 12.04 -26.62
N THR A 569 -41.20 12.28 -27.61
CA THR A 569 -40.79 11.22 -28.55
C THR A 569 -39.59 10.41 -28.07
N VAL A 570 -38.78 10.95 -27.14
CA VAL A 570 -37.56 10.28 -26.64
C VAL A 570 -37.65 9.97 -25.15
N TRP A 571 -37.93 10.95 -24.32
CA TRP A 571 -37.72 10.85 -22.88
C TRP A 571 -38.89 10.18 -22.14
N VAL A 572 -40.13 10.43 -22.57
CA VAL A 572 -41.30 9.73 -22.04
C VAL A 572 -41.23 8.23 -22.35
N PRO A 573 -40.94 7.80 -23.58
CA PRO A 573 -40.74 6.38 -23.88
C PRO A 573 -39.61 5.73 -23.08
N ILE A 574 -38.52 6.45 -22.77
CA ILE A 574 -37.42 5.97 -21.90
C ILE A 574 -37.92 5.78 -20.47
N ALA A 575 -38.66 6.76 -19.91
CA ALA A 575 -39.25 6.64 -18.57
C ALA A 575 -40.23 5.47 -18.48
N ASP A 576 -41.03 5.25 -19.50
CA ASP A 576 -41.96 4.14 -19.61
C ASP A 576 -41.23 2.80 -19.71
N MET A 577 -40.11 2.74 -20.43
CA MET A 577 -39.28 1.56 -20.55
C MET A 577 -38.64 1.19 -19.19
N HIS A 578 -38.07 2.18 -18.45
CA HIS A 578 -37.57 1.95 -17.09
C HIS A 578 -38.67 1.40 -16.19
N THR A 579 -39.86 1.97 -16.27
CA THR A 579 -41.00 1.53 -15.46
C THR A 579 -41.37 0.09 -15.77
N ARG A 580 -41.57 -0.25 -17.05
CA ARG A 580 -41.89 -1.64 -17.45
C ARG A 580 -40.81 -2.63 -17.04
N LEU A 581 -39.54 -2.24 -17.18
CA LEU A 581 -38.43 -3.11 -16.78
C LEU A 581 -38.44 -3.37 -15.26
N LEU A 582 -38.64 -2.33 -14.44
CA LEU A 582 -38.73 -2.48 -12.98
C LEU A 582 -39.94 -3.29 -12.54
N ASP A 583 -41.08 -3.10 -13.19
CA ASP A 583 -42.32 -3.85 -12.90
C ASP A 583 -42.14 -5.32 -13.24
N GLU A 584 -41.47 -5.65 -14.35
CA GLU A 584 -41.16 -7.04 -14.72
C GLU A 584 -40.18 -7.68 -13.72
N ILE A 585 -39.18 -6.93 -13.25
CA ILE A 585 -38.24 -7.41 -12.22
C ILE A 585 -38.98 -7.71 -10.90
N ARG A 586 -39.90 -6.83 -10.48
CA ARG A 586 -40.67 -6.99 -9.23
C ARG A 586 -41.58 -8.21 -9.26
N GLN A 587 -42.04 -8.63 -10.45
CA GLN A 587 -42.88 -9.83 -10.61
C GLN A 587 -42.09 -11.14 -10.57
N GLN A 588 -40.74 -11.10 -10.66
CA GLN A 588 -39.92 -12.30 -10.62
C GLN A 588 -39.90 -12.94 -9.23
N PRO A 589 -39.97 -14.26 -9.13
CA PRO A 589 -39.94 -14.97 -7.85
C PRO A 589 -38.69 -14.66 -7.04
N GLY A 590 -38.87 -14.43 -5.74
CA GLY A 590 -37.73 -14.17 -4.82
C GLY A 590 -37.20 -12.74 -4.79
N VAL A 591 -37.76 -11.84 -5.62
CA VAL A 591 -37.51 -10.42 -5.56
C VAL A 591 -38.41 -9.78 -4.49
N THR A 592 -37.82 -9.04 -3.55
CA THR A 592 -38.55 -8.34 -2.49
C THR A 592 -38.74 -6.86 -2.77
N ALA A 593 -37.75 -6.21 -3.42
CA ALA A 593 -37.85 -4.82 -3.85
C ALA A 593 -36.93 -4.60 -5.07
N ALA A 594 -37.34 -3.68 -5.95
CA ALA A 594 -36.50 -3.24 -7.06
C ALA A 594 -36.73 -1.75 -7.35
N GLY A 595 -35.67 -1.06 -7.69
CA GLY A 595 -35.68 0.34 -8.09
C GLY A 595 -34.45 0.72 -8.91
N ALA A 596 -34.38 1.96 -9.34
CA ALA A 596 -33.27 2.45 -10.16
C ALA A 596 -32.89 3.86 -9.76
N SER A 597 -31.62 4.21 -9.92
CA SER A 597 -31.11 5.56 -9.76
C SER A 597 -30.00 5.83 -10.79
N ASN A 598 -29.82 7.09 -11.16
CA ASN A 598 -28.72 7.48 -12.08
C ASN A 598 -27.34 7.45 -11.43
N PHE A 599 -27.25 7.51 -10.10
CA PHE A 599 -26.02 7.38 -9.33
C PHE A 599 -26.22 6.43 -8.15
N LEU A 600 -25.15 5.72 -7.82
CA LEU A 600 -25.12 4.91 -6.59
C LEU A 600 -24.60 5.73 -5.42
N PRO A 601 -24.89 5.37 -4.16
CA PRO A 601 -24.27 5.99 -3.01
C PRO A 601 -22.74 5.96 -3.09
N LEU A 602 -22.06 6.88 -2.38
CA LEU A 602 -20.61 7.13 -2.45
C LEU A 602 -20.14 7.65 -3.81
N THR A 603 -21.05 8.14 -4.64
CA THR A 603 -20.76 8.82 -5.92
C THR A 603 -21.36 10.20 -5.89
N VAL A 604 -20.57 11.22 -6.23
CA VAL A 604 -21.05 12.61 -6.28
C VAL A 604 -22.03 12.74 -7.45
N GLY A 605 -23.24 13.26 -7.16
CA GLY A 605 -24.23 13.60 -8.16
C GLY A 605 -23.92 14.93 -8.86
N TRP A 606 -24.70 15.25 -9.88
CA TRP A 606 -24.62 16.57 -10.48
C TRP A 606 -25.09 17.66 -9.50
N ARG A 607 -24.46 18.82 -9.55
CA ARG A 607 -24.90 19.98 -8.79
C ARG A 607 -25.69 20.90 -9.68
N ASN A 608 -26.82 21.36 -9.19
CA ASN A 608 -27.69 22.28 -9.87
C ASN A 608 -28.14 23.39 -8.96
N PRO A 609 -28.34 24.61 -9.50
CA PRO A 609 -28.90 25.73 -8.75
C PRO A 609 -30.35 25.45 -8.36
N PHE A 610 -30.73 25.91 -7.21
CA PHE A 610 -32.13 25.88 -6.73
C PHE A 610 -32.51 27.15 -5.99
N LEU A 611 -33.81 27.34 -5.77
CA LEU A 611 -34.37 28.43 -4.99
C LEU A 611 -35.62 27.90 -4.24
N LEU A 612 -35.78 28.27 -2.97
CA LEU A 612 -37.03 28.00 -2.24
C LEU A 612 -38.09 28.96 -2.73
N ASP A 613 -39.33 28.45 -2.93
CA ASP A 613 -40.42 29.29 -3.35
C ASP A 613 -40.75 30.32 -2.28
N GLY A 614 -40.87 31.60 -2.70
CA GLY A 614 -41.02 32.73 -1.82
C GLY A 614 -39.73 33.42 -1.39
N GLU A 615 -38.57 32.88 -1.70
CA GLU A 615 -37.32 33.60 -1.53
C GLU A 615 -37.07 34.57 -2.70
N PRO A 616 -36.43 35.72 -2.45
CA PRO A 616 -36.10 36.65 -3.54
C PRO A 616 -35.12 35.99 -4.51
N GLN A 617 -35.47 36.05 -5.80
CA GLN A 617 -34.57 35.56 -6.84
C GLN A 617 -33.31 36.43 -6.89
N PRO A 618 -32.12 35.88 -6.74
CA PRO A 618 -30.88 36.63 -6.93
C PRO A 618 -30.82 37.26 -8.32
N ALA A 619 -30.12 38.39 -8.43
CA ALA A 619 -29.96 39.09 -9.70
C ALA A 619 -29.24 38.23 -10.77
N ARG A 620 -28.50 37.22 -10.29
CA ARG A 620 -27.74 36.28 -11.16
C ARG A 620 -28.04 34.86 -10.76
N GLN A 621 -28.10 33.97 -11.74
CA GLN A 621 -28.31 32.53 -11.52
C GLN A 621 -27.16 31.86 -10.75
N GLU A 622 -25.97 32.37 -10.91
CA GLU A 622 -24.76 31.90 -10.21
C GLU A 622 -24.74 32.16 -8.69
N ASP A 623 -25.53 33.14 -8.23
CA ASP A 623 -25.70 33.44 -6.80
C ASP A 623 -26.72 32.50 -6.14
N LEU A 624 -27.35 31.59 -6.91
CA LEU A 624 -28.26 30.58 -6.37
C LEU A 624 -27.50 29.49 -5.61
N PRO A 625 -28.01 28.99 -4.51
CA PRO A 625 -27.42 27.86 -3.80
C PRO A 625 -27.44 26.62 -4.68
N GLN A 626 -26.39 25.80 -4.56
CA GLN A 626 -26.20 24.54 -5.30
C GLN A 626 -26.66 23.36 -4.44
N VAL A 627 -27.25 22.37 -5.09
CA VAL A 627 -27.69 21.12 -4.46
C VAL A 627 -27.30 19.91 -5.32
N GLN A 628 -26.95 18.80 -4.69
CA GLN A 628 -26.75 17.54 -5.43
C GLN A 628 -28.08 17.03 -5.97
N MET A 629 -28.08 16.64 -7.23
CA MET A 629 -29.24 16.15 -7.94
C MET A 629 -29.09 14.68 -8.30
N HIS A 630 -30.09 13.90 -7.94
CA HIS A 630 -30.19 12.49 -8.25
C HIS A 630 -31.55 12.19 -8.87
N SER A 631 -31.62 11.15 -9.71
CA SER A 631 -32.88 10.59 -10.17
C SER A 631 -33.08 9.23 -9.53
N ALA A 632 -34.26 8.99 -8.95
CA ALA A 632 -34.62 7.73 -8.31
C ALA A 632 -36.01 7.26 -8.73
N SER A 633 -36.17 5.98 -8.97
CA SER A 633 -37.49 5.41 -9.27
C SER A 633 -38.30 5.20 -8.01
N ASP A 634 -39.62 4.97 -8.20
CA ASP A 634 -40.44 4.31 -7.17
C ASP A 634 -39.77 2.97 -6.78
N GLY A 635 -39.74 2.66 -5.48
CA GLY A 635 -39.08 1.49 -4.91
C GLY A 635 -37.56 1.56 -4.74
N TYR A 636 -36.86 2.62 -5.21
CA TYR A 636 -35.41 2.73 -5.04
C TYR A 636 -35.00 2.80 -3.57
N PHE A 637 -35.65 3.65 -2.79
CA PHE A 637 -35.32 3.80 -1.36
C PHE A 637 -35.60 2.51 -0.58
N GLU A 638 -36.67 1.80 -0.92
CA GLU A 638 -37.00 0.49 -0.35
C GLU A 638 -35.96 -0.57 -0.73
N ALA A 639 -35.57 -0.66 -2.01
CA ALA A 639 -34.56 -1.59 -2.49
C ALA A 639 -33.21 -1.37 -1.79
N MET A 640 -32.80 -0.11 -1.62
CA MET A 640 -31.56 0.28 -0.93
C MET A 640 -31.68 0.25 0.59
N GLY A 641 -32.89 0.06 1.16
CA GLY A 641 -33.11 0.11 2.60
C GLY A 641 -32.89 1.49 3.21
N ALA A 642 -33.12 2.56 2.43
CA ALA A 642 -33.03 3.94 2.90
C ALA A 642 -34.31 4.31 3.67
N GLU A 643 -34.14 4.89 4.85
CA GLU A 643 -35.24 5.23 5.74
C GLU A 643 -35.95 6.52 5.31
N LEU A 644 -37.26 6.45 5.12
CA LEU A 644 -38.11 7.64 4.91
C LEU A 644 -38.44 8.24 6.28
N ILE A 645 -38.01 9.49 6.53
CA ILE A 645 -38.19 10.21 7.80
C ILE A 645 -39.54 10.87 7.87
N ALA A 646 -39.99 11.47 6.77
CA ALA A 646 -41.26 12.19 6.70
C ALA A 646 -41.87 12.17 5.29
N GLY A 647 -43.17 12.30 5.19
CA GLY A 647 -43.88 12.35 3.92
C GLY A 647 -44.01 10.97 3.26
N ARG A 648 -43.82 10.91 1.94
CA ARG A 648 -43.92 9.69 1.13
C ARG A 648 -42.79 9.58 0.13
N ALA A 649 -42.50 8.35 -0.27
CA ALA A 649 -41.63 8.07 -1.43
C ALA A 649 -42.36 8.33 -2.76
N PHE A 650 -41.66 8.19 -3.88
CA PHE A 650 -42.26 8.27 -5.19
C PHE A 650 -43.24 7.12 -5.45
N SER A 651 -44.25 7.42 -6.26
CA SER A 651 -45.30 6.47 -6.62
C SER A 651 -45.58 6.48 -8.11
N ALA A 652 -46.39 5.51 -8.56
CA ALA A 652 -46.83 5.43 -9.96
C ALA A 652 -47.60 6.66 -10.46
N PHE A 653 -48.16 7.46 -9.55
CA PHE A 653 -48.91 8.70 -9.88
C PHE A 653 -47.98 9.88 -10.18
N ASP A 654 -46.71 9.79 -9.81
CA ASP A 654 -45.74 10.89 -10.00
C ASP A 654 -45.15 10.85 -11.42
N GLY A 655 -45.99 10.77 -12.42
CA GLY A 655 -45.59 10.64 -13.84
C GLY A 655 -45.34 11.99 -14.54
N ALA A 656 -45.00 11.88 -15.82
CA ALA A 656 -44.70 13.05 -16.66
C ALA A 656 -45.84 14.10 -16.74
N ALA A 657 -47.10 13.70 -16.57
CA ALA A 657 -48.27 14.58 -16.62
C ALA A 657 -48.69 15.16 -15.24
N SER A 658 -48.08 14.71 -14.14
CA SER A 658 -48.38 15.19 -12.79
C SER A 658 -47.59 16.47 -12.45
N THR A 659 -47.89 17.05 -11.27
CA THR A 659 -47.07 18.13 -10.70
C THR A 659 -45.64 17.62 -10.47
N GLY A 660 -44.63 18.45 -10.68
CA GLY A 660 -43.24 18.12 -10.37
C GLY A 660 -43.07 17.80 -8.90
N VAL A 661 -42.47 16.64 -8.57
CA VAL A 661 -42.23 16.23 -7.19
C VAL A 661 -40.77 15.91 -6.94
N VAL A 662 -40.34 16.17 -5.70
CA VAL A 662 -38.96 15.88 -5.26
C VAL A 662 -38.97 15.30 -3.84
N VAL A 663 -38.06 14.35 -3.62
CA VAL A 663 -37.69 13.86 -2.27
C VAL A 663 -36.35 14.49 -1.92
N VAL A 664 -36.20 14.97 -0.71
CA VAL A 664 -34.94 15.59 -0.23
C VAL A 664 -34.31 14.76 0.88
N ASN A 665 -32.99 14.90 1.09
CA ASN A 665 -32.36 14.26 2.22
C ASN A 665 -32.49 15.08 3.51
N GLU A 666 -32.18 14.45 4.64
CA GLU A 666 -32.25 15.07 5.99
C GLU A 666 -31.37 16.32 6.09
N SER A 667 -30.17 16.31 5.52
CA SER A 667 -29.26 17.46 5.49
C SER A 667 -29.85 18.65 4.74
N PHE A 668 -30.57 18.44 3.64
CA PHE A 668 -31.29 19.50 2.94
C PHE A 668 -32.38 20.11 3.82
N ALA A 669 -33.22 19.25 4.42
CA ALA A 669 -34.31 19.69 5.28
C ALA A 669 -33.80 20.47 6.50
N ARG A 670 -32.75 19.98 7.14
CA ARG A 670 -32.10 20.64 8.29
C ARG A 670 -31.49 21.99 7.92
N ARG A 671 -30.77 22.08 6.79
CA ARG A 671 -30.03 23.29 6.38
C ARG A 671 -30.95 24.42 5.91
N HIS A 672 -32.03 24.06 5.21
CA HIS A 672 -32.88 25.06 4.53
C HIS A 672 -34.22 25.32 5.20
N PHE A 673 -34.65 24.45 6.10
CA PHE A 673 -35.94 24.66 6.82
C PHE A 673 -35.80 24.83 8.33
N GLU A 674 -34.57 24.71 8.90
CA GLU A 674 -34.28 24.95 10.33
C GLU A 674 -35.30 24.29 11.30
N GLY A 675 -35.64 23.00 11.03
CA GLY A 675 -36.64 22.27 11.85
C GLY A 675 -38.11 22.52 11.49
N ARG A 676 -38.40 23.41 10.53
CA ARG A 676 -39.77 23.61 9.99
C ARG A 676 -40.10 22.42 9.05
N ASN A 677 -41.38 22.15 8.86
CA ASN A 677 -41.85 21.10 7.95
C ASN A 677 -41.46 21.44 6.50
N ALA A 678 -40.68 20.56 5.88
CA ALA A 678 -40.29 20.68 4.50
C ALA A 678 -41.36 20.13 3.52
N ILE A 679 -42.24 19.21 3.98
CA ILE A 679 -43.26 18.56 3.16
C ILE A 679 -44.31 19.59 2.68
N GLY A 680 -44.66 19.52 1.39
CA GLY A 680 -45.58 20.43 0.71
C GLY A 680 -44.94 21.76 0.32
N ARG A 681 -43.67 22.00 0.66
CA ARG A 681 -42.96 23.19 0.20
C ARG A 681 -42.49 23.00 -1.23
N VAL A 682 -42.45 24.11 -1.98
CA VAL A 682 -42.02 24.11 -3.37
C VAL A 682 -40.58 24.60 -3.44
N VAL A 683 -39.76 23.87 -4.21
CA VAL A 683 -38.42 24.27 -4.61
C VAL A 683 -38.39 24.47 -6.12
N ARG A 684 -37.68 25.49 -6.57
CA ARG A 684 -37.42 25.75 -7.97
C ARG A 684 -36.02 25.21 -8.33
N ASN A 685 -35.91 24.50 -9.43
CA ASN A 685 -34.64 23.94 -9.88
C ASN A 685 -34.42 24.25 -11.35
N TRP A 686 -33.16 24.52 -11.74
CA TRP A 686 -32.75 24.87 -13.12
C TRP A 686 -32.24 23.69 -13.93
N ALA A 687 -32.30 22.47 -13.43
CA ALA A 687 -31.82 21.26 -14.09
C ALA A 687 -32.41 21.08 -15.51
N SER A 688 -33.56 21.63 -15.79
CA SER A 688 -34.20 21.62 -17.08
C SER A 688 -33.40 22.29 -18.23
N GLN A 689 -32.36 23.06 -17.93
CA GLN A 689 -31.53 23.73 -18.93
C GLN A 689 -30.39 22.85 -19.44
N ILE A 690 -30.04 21.75 -18.75
CA ILE A 690 -28.82 20.96 -18.97
C ILE A 690 -29.11 19.63 -19.69
N GLY A 691 -30.33 19.27 -19.93
CA GLY A 691 -30.61 17.95 -20.53
C GLY A 691 -32.06 17.71 -20.85
N PRO A 692 -32.45 16.47 -21.11
CA PRO A 692 -33.78 16.03 -21.52
C PRO A 692 -34.90 16.33 -20.56
N LEU A 693 -34.68 17.05 -19.62
CA LEU A 693 -35.15 17.04 -18.28
C LEU A 693 -35.91 18.32 -18.01
N GLY A 694 -36.98 18.39 -18.18
CA GLY A 694 -37.82 19.48 -17.85
C GLY A 694 -39.18 19.21 -18.29
N VAL A 695 -39.57 18.02 -17.97
CA VAL A 695 -40.89 17.57 -18.32
C VAL A 695 -41.90 18.12 -17.37
N ASN A 696 -42.20 19.40 -17.46
CA ASN A 696 -43.53 19.84 -17.19
C ASN A 696 -44.29 19.74 -18.51
N LEU A 697 -44.70 18.56 -18.87
CA LEU A 697 -45.46 18.25 -20.08
C LEU A 697 -46.82 18.96 -20.11
N LYS A 698 -47.32 19.45 -18.99
CA LYS A 698 -48.54 20.28 -18.95
C LYS A 698 -48.33 21.68 -19.50
N ALA A 699 -47.10 22.15 -19.45
CA ALA A 699 -46.80 23.47 -19.97
C ALA A 699 -46.31 23.42 -21.41
N GLY A 700 -46.96 22.82 -22.36
CA GLY A 700 -46.61 22.82 -23.83
C GLY A 700 -46.14 24.17 -24.40
N GLY A 701 -45.54 25.01 -23.56
CA GLY A 701 -45.06 26.34 -23.80
C GLY A 701 -43.60 26.54 -23.45
N THR A 702 -42.97 27.36 -24.24
CA THR A 702 -41.70 28.00 -23.98
C THR A 702 -41.69 28.59 -22.58
N ARG A 703 -40.85 28.01 -21.72
CA ARG A 703 -40.65 28.44 -20.36
C ARG A 703 -39.95 29.80 -20.32
N PRO A 704 -40.32 30.68 -19.37
CA PRO A 704 -39.52 31.87 -19.13
C PRO A 704 -38.09 31.47 -18.75
N PRO A 705 -37.05 31.97 -19.41
CA PRO A 705 -35.67 31.53 -19.20
C PRO A 705 -35.13 31.79 -17.81
N HIS A 706 -35.82 32.53 -16.96
CA HIS A 706 -35.30 33.03 -15.70
C HIS A 706 -35.94 32.40 -14.43
N GLU A 707 -37.01 31.64 -14.55
CA GLU A 707 -37.71 31.05 -13.41
C GLU A 707 -37.52 29.54 -13.34
N GLY A 708 -36.69 28.99 -12.44
CA GLY A 708 -36.53 27.54 -12.23
C GLY A 708 -37.86 26.77 -12.24
N MET A 709 -37.85 25.42 -12.54
CA MET A 709 -39.07 24.61 -12.51
C MET A 709 -39.51 24.32 -11.07
N PRO A 710 -40.79 24.45 -10.76
CA PRO A 710 -41.29 24.17 -9.43
C PRO A 710 -41.46 22.67 -9.22
N PHE A 711 -40.99 22.18 -8.05
CA PHE A 711 -41.15 20.85 -7.57
C PHE A 711 -41.64 20.88 -6.12
N GLU A 712 -42.66 20.11 -5.82
CA GLU A 712 -43.16 19.96 -4.46
C GLU A 712 -42.33 18.91 -3.70
N ILE A 713 -41.89 19.24 -2.50
CA ILE A 713 -41.21 18.29 -1.61
C ILE A 713 -42.28 17.34 -1.04
N VAL A 714 -42.25 16.08 -1.49
CA VAL A 714 -43.25 15.06 -1.07
C VAL A 714 -42.70 14.13 0.01
N GLY A 715 -41.38 14.07 0.20
CA GLY A 715 -40.74 13.19 1.19
C GLY A 715 -39.38 13.70 1.64
N VAL A 716 -38.98 13.27 2.83
CA VAL A 716 -37.66 13.46 3.40
C VAL A 716 -37.08 12.08 3.72
N VAL A 717 -35.94 11.75 3.13
CA VAL A 717 -35.19 10.50 3.42
C VAL A 717 -34.01 10.81 4.34
N ARG A 718 -33.59 9.81 5.14
CA ARG A 718 -32.36 9.90 5.89
C ARG A 718 -31.18 10.16 4.95
N ASP A 719 -30.16 10.84 5.46
CA ASP A 719 -28.99 11.17 4.68
C ASP A 719 -28.36 9.94 4.03
N ILE A 720 -28.50 9.80 2.71
CA ILE A 720 -27.73 8.86 1.89
C ILE A 720 -26.42 9.54 1.53
N ARG A 721 -25.32 8.88 1.84
CA ARG A 721 -23.99 9.42 1.54
C ARG A 721 -23.70 9.36 0.05
N ASN A 722 -23.90 10.46 -0.63
CA ASN A 722 -23.60 10.64 -2.06
C ASN A 722 -22.28 11.40 -2.28
N VAL A 723 -21.38 11.31 -1.31
CA VAL A 723 -20.03 11.91 -1.35
C VAL A 723 -19.02 10.84 -0.92
N PRO A 724 -17.75 10.96 -1.31
CA PRO A 724 -16.69 10.05 -0.84
C PRO A 724 -16.66 9.95 0.70
N LEU A 725 -16.20 8.81 1.21
CA LEU A 725 -15.94 8.66 2.63
C LEU A 725 -14.95 9.77 3.06
N GLY A 726 -15.28 10.52 4.10
CA GLY A 726 -14.44 11.62 4.60
C GLY A 726 -14.97 13.02 4.33
N GLN A 727 -15.90 13.16 3.43
CA GLN A 727 -16.60 14.42 3.22
C GLN A 727 -17.90 14.44 4.02
N GLU A 728 -18.36 15.62 4.41
CA GLU A 728 -19.68 15.79 5.02
C GLU A 728 -20.77 15.48 4.00
N VAL A 729 -21.91 14.94 4.48
CA VAL A 729 -23.06 14.69 3.61
C VAL A 729 -23.65 16.03 3.17
N GLU A 730 -23.71 16.21 1.87
CA GLU A 730 -24.26 17.43 1.27
C GLU A 730 -25.79 17.36 1.15
N PRO A 731 -26.47 18.52 1.12
CA PRO A 731 -27.86 18.61 0.70
C PRO A 731 -28.08 17.97 -0.66
N ALA A 732 -29.12 17.13 -0.77
CA ALA A 732 -29.44 16.42 -2.00
C ALA A 732 -30.94 16.41 -2.29
N MET A 733 -31.28 16.47 -3.57
CA MET A 733 -32.63 16.33 -4.12
C MET A 733 -32.70 15.08 -5.00
N TYR A 734 -33.71 14.26 -4.79
CA TYR A 734 -34.03 13.11 -5.62
C TYR A 734 -35.27 13.43 -6.45
N PHE A 735 -35.18 13.27 -7.76
CA PHE A 735 -36.27 13.45 -8.72
C PHE A 735 -36.75 12.09 -9.18
N THR A 736 -38.04 11.95 -9.47
CA THR A 736 -38.53 10.65 -9.96
C THR A 736 -38.08 10.39 -11.39
N THR A 737 -37.59 9.15 -11.68
CA THR A 737 -37.22 8.72 -13.05
C THR A 737 -38.35 8.89 -14.04
N ARG A 738 -39.61 8.93 -13.59
CA ARG A 738 -40.81 9.15 -14.45
C ARG A 738 -40.92 10.60 -14.95
N GLN A 739 -40.38 11.56 -14.22
CA GLN A 739 -40.32 12.97 -14.59
C GLN A 739 -38.93 13.40 -15.05
N PHE A 740 -37.91 12.63 -14.66
CA PHE A 740 -36.50 12.92 -14.85
C PHE A 740 -35.74 11.67 -15.27
N PRO A 741 -36.06 11.09 -16.43
CA PRO A 741 -35.40 9.90 -16.93
C PRO A 741 -33.97 10.21 -17.40
N PHE A 742 -33.11 9.22 -17.22
CA PHE A 742 -31.74 9.18 -17.72
C PHE A 742 -31.58 8.02 -18.69
N LEU A 743 -30.66 8.14 -19.65
CA LEU A 743 -30.35 7.03 -20.56
C LEU A 743 -29.76 5.84 -19.80
N GLU A 744 -28.90 6.14 -18.82
CA GLU A 744 -28.26 5.16 -17.95
C GLU A 744 -28.79 5.26 -16.53
N VAL A 745 -29.16 4.13 -15.99
CA VAL A 745 -29.55 3.97 -14.59
C VAL A 745 -28.91 2.71 -13.97
N PHE A 746 -28.66 2.77 -12.69
CA PHE A 746 -28.27 1.60 -11.91
C PHE A 746 -29.54 0.96 -11.33
N ILE A 747 -29.87 -0.23 -11.80
CA ILE A 747 -30.97 -1.01 -11.23
C ILE A 747 -30.45 -1.63 -9.94
N ALA A 748 -31.20 -1.44 -8.86
CA ALA A 748 -30.97 -2.07 -7.55
C ALA A 748 -32.06 -3.08 -7.29
N VAL A 749 -31.70 -4.33 -7.05
CA VAL A 749 -32.65 -5.43 -6.78
C VAL A 749 -32.29 -6.08 -5.45
N ARG A 750 -33.23 -6.07 -4.53
CA ARG A 750 -33.20 -6.83 -3.28
C ARG A 750 -33.90 -8.16 -3.49
N ALA A 751 -33.17 -9.25 -3.24
CA ALA A 751 -33.70 -10.60 -3.39
C ALA A 751 -33.13 -11.52 -2.30
N ALA A 752 -33.64 -12.76 -2.24
CA ALA A 752 -33.17 -13.76 -1.27
C ALA A 752 -31.67 -14.03 -1.40
N ASP A 753 -31.14 -14.01 -2.63
CA ASP A 753 -29.73 -14.18 -2.95
C ASP A 753 -29.37 -13.45 -4.26
N THR A 754 -28.07 -13.30 -4.50
CA THR A 754 -27.54 -12.58 -5.68
C THR A 754 -27.85 -13.28 -7.00
N SER A 755 -27.94 -14.60 -7.02
CA SER A 755 -28.23 -15.37 -8.24
C SER A 755 -29.68 -15.19 -8.67
N THR A 756 -30.59 -15.12 -7.72
CA THR A 756 -32.03 -14.82 -7.92
C THR A 756 -32.18 -13.40 -8.49
N ALA A 757 -31.50 -12.40 -7.88
CA ALA A 757 -31.52 -11.02 -8.39
C ALA A 757 -30.97 -10.93 -9.83
N GLN A 758 -29.85 -11.58 -10.11
CA GLN A 758 -29.23 -11.58 -11.43
C GLN A 758 -30.14 -12.25 -12.49
N THR A 759 -30.78 -13.35 -12.14
CA THR A 759 -31.70 -14.06 -13.02
C THR A 759 -32.95 -13.22 -13.30
N ALA A 760 -33.50 -12.55 -12.27
CA ALA A 760 -34.66 -11.68 -12.40
C ALA A 760 -34.37 -10.51 -13.37
N ILE A 761 -33.23 -9.84 -13.22
CA ILE A 761 -32.81 -8.74 -14.11
C ILE A 761 -32.64 -9.26 -15.55
N ARG A 762 -31.96 -10.39 -15.74
CA ARG A 762 -31.74 -10.98 -17.07
C ARG A 762 -33.03 -11.37 -17.77
N ASN A 763 -33.98 -11.98 -17.05
CA ASN A 763 -35.27 -12.36 -17.59
C ASN A 763 -36.08 -11.12 -18.00
N ALA A 764 -36.13 -10.13 -17.12
CA ALA A 764 -36.84 -8.89 -17.39
C ALA A 764 -36.25 -8.11 -18.59
N LEU A 765 -34.92 -8.03 -18.71
CA LEU A 765 -34.26 -7.43 -19.86
C LEU A 765 -34.61 -8.19 -21.16
N ARG A 766 -34.59 -9.52 -21.17
CA ARG A 766 -34.95 -10.32 -22.34
C ARG A 766 -36.42 -10.11 -22.74
N ALA A 767 -37.31 -9.93 -21.78
CA ALA A 767 -38.72 -9.72 -22.02
C ALA A 767 -39.03 -8.30 -22.54
N VAL A 768 -38.42 -7.29 -21.94
CA VAL A 768 -38.79 -5.89 -22.16
C VAL A 768 -37.83 -5.16 -23.12
N ALA A 769 -36.55 -5.44 -23.06
CA ALA A 769 -35.50 -4.73 -23.80
C ALA A 769 -34.37 -5.68 -24.26
N PRO A 770 -34.62 -6.61 -25.21
CA PRO A 770 -33.70 -7.71 -25.56
C PRO A 770 -32.36 -7.21 -26.18
N THR A 771 -32.29 -6.00 -26.67
CA THR A 771 -31.08 -5.38 -27.21
C THR A 771 -30.23 -4.69 -26.14
N VAL A 772 -30.72 -4.60 -24.89
CA VAL A 772 -30.04 -3.95 -23.77
C VAL A 772 -29.33 -5.01 -22.95
N PRO A 773 -28.00 -4.97 -22.89
CA PRO A 773 -27.23 -5.89 -22.05
C PRO A 773 -27.36 -5.54 -20.58
N MET A 774 -27.29 -6.56 -19.74
CA MET A 774 -27.04 -6.36 -18.32
C MET A 774 -25.56 -5.99 -18.14
N GLY A 775 -25.29 -4.86 -17.52
CA GLY A 775 -23.93 -4.47 -17.16
C GLY A 775 -23.33 -5.37 -16.07
N THR A 776 -22.10 -5.09 -15.68
CA THR A 776 -21.43 -5.83 -14.60
C THR A 776 -22.23 -5.71 -13.31
N ALA A 777 -22.84 -6.82 -12.90
CA ALA A 777 -23.62 -6.88 -11.67
C ALA A 777 -22.70 -7.00 -10.45
N GLN A 778 -22.88 -6.14 -9.46
CA GLN A 778 -22.11 -6.12 -8.23
C GLN A 778 -23.03 -6.00 -7.01
N THR A 779 -22.69 -6.71 -5.92
CA THR A 779 -23.36 -6.47 -4.64
C THR A 779 -22.92 -5.12 -4.07
N TRP A 780 -23.81 -4.50 -3.28
CA TRP A 780 -23.44 -3.27 -2.55
C TRP A 780 -22.18 -3.47 -1.69
N GLY A 781 -22.07 -4.63 -1.02
CA GLY A 781 -20.89 -4.97 -0.22
C GLY A 781 -19.60 -4.94 -1.03
N ASN A 782 -19.61 -5.47 -2.26
CA ASN A 782 -18.44 -5.45 -3.16
C ASN A 782 -18.10 -4.02 -3.61
N GLN A 783 -19.11 -3.20 -3.90
CA GLN A 783 -18.89 -1.79 -4.26
C GLN A 783 -18.30 -0.99 -3.10
N PHE A 784 -18.82 -1.18 -1.88
CA PHE A 784 -18.28 -0.57 -0.69
C PHE A 784 -16.86 -1.07 -0.38
N ALA A 785 -16.63 -2.39 -0.57
CA ALA A 785 -15.31 -2.99 -0.44
C ALA A 785 -14.31 -2.37 -1.45
N ALA A 786 -14.72 -2.14 -2.69
CA ALA A 786 -13.88 -1.48 -3.70
C ALA A 786 -13.50 -0.06 -3.30
N LYS A 787 -14.42 0.72 -2.73
CA LYS A 787 -14.15 2.09 -2.24
C LYS A 787 -13.19 2.15 -1.03
N THR A 788 -13.07 1.06 -0.27
CA THR A 788 -12.16 0.96 0.90
C THR A 788 -10.93 0.10 0.62
N ALA A 789 -10.80 -0.46 -0.57
CA ALA A 789 -9.78 -1.45 -0.93
C ALA A 789 -8.36 -0.93 -0.79
N GLU A 790 -8.11 0.31 -1.22
CA GLU A 790 -6.79 0.96 -1.10
C GLU A 790 -6.36 1.10 0.37
N ALA A 791 -7.25 1.62 1.22
CA ALA A 791 -6.97 1.76 2.65
C ALA A 791 -6.71 0.40 3.31
N ARG A 792 -7.45 -0.65 2.93
CA ARG A 792 -7.24 -2.03 3.41
C ARG A 792 -5.92 -2.61 2.95
N LEU A 793 -5.55 -2.41 1.69
CA LEU A 793 -4.27 -2.87 1.16
C LEU A 793 -3.11 -2.22 1.91
N LEU A 794 -3.13 -0.89 2.05
CA LEU A 794 -2.13 -0.13 2.78
C LEU A 794 -2.04 -0.58 4.24
N MET A 795 -3.18 -0.77 4.91
CA MET A 795 -3.28 -1.32 6.26
C MET A 795 -2.60 -2.69 6.36
N THR A 796 -2.92 -3.60 5.45
CA THR A 796 -2.39 -4.97 5.46
C THR A 796 -0.87 -5.00 5.30
N ILE A 797 -0.33 -4.20 4.36
CA ILE A 797 1.11 -4.11 4.12
C ILE A 797 1.82 -3.48 5.32
N LEU A 798 1.27 -2.40 5.89
CA LEU A 798 1.88 -1.75 7.05
C LEU A 798 1.77 -2.60 8.33
N LEU A 799 0.71 -3.38 8.52
CA LEU A 799 0.62 -4.36 9.60
C LEU A 799 1.73 -5.43 9.49
N PHE A 800 1.95 -5.94 8.28
CA PHE A 800 3.04 -6.88 8.03
C PHE A 800 4.41 -6.26 8.36
N PHE A 801 4.67 -5.03 7.89
CA PHE A 801 5.93 -4.33 8.18
C PHE A 801 6.07 -3.96 9.66
N GLY A 802 5.00 -3.53 10.31
CA GLY A 802 4.98 -3.24 11.73
C GLY A 802 5.28 -4.48 12.58
N GLY A 803 4.67 -5.62 12.23
CA GLY A 803 4.94 -6.91 12.85
C GLY A 803 6.39 -7.37 12.67
N LEU A 804 6.92 -7.25 11.45
CA LEU A 804 8.30 -7.58 11.14
C LEU A 804 9.28 -6.64 11.87
N ALA A 805 8.99 -5.34 11.92
CA ALA A 805 9.80 -4.36 12.65
C ALA A 805 9.81 -4.65 14.16
N ALA A 806 8.66 -5.03 14.74
CA ALA A 806 8.58 -5.42 16.14
C ALA A 806 9.40 -6.68 16.45
N LEU A 807 9.35 -7.68 15.55
CA LEU A 807 10.17 -8.88 15.66
C LEU A 807 11.67 -8.53 15.61
N LEU A 808 12.08 -7.70 14.66
CA LEU A 808 13.45 -7.25 14.53
C LEU A 808 13.92 -6.45 15.74
N ALA A 809 13.11 -5.53 16.25
CA ALA A 809 13.41 -4.77 17.47
C ALA A 809 13.52 -5.69 18.69
N ALA A 810 12.66 -6.71 18.82
CA ALA A 810 12.74 -7.71 19.88
C ALA A 810 14.06 -8.52 19.79
N LEU A 811 14.50 -8.87 18.58
CA LEU A 811 15.80 -9.54 18.36
C LEU A 811 16.98 -8.63 18.75
N GLY A 812 16.93 -7.34 18.42
CA GLY A 812 17.94 -6.35 18.84
C GLY A 812 18.03 -6.20 20.34
N VAL A 813 16.88 -6.09 21.02
CA VAL A 813 16.78 -6.03 22.49
C VAL A 813 17.33 -7.32 23.10
N TYR A 814 16.93 -8.50 22.61
CA TYR A 814 17.46 -9.79 23.06
C TYR A 814 18.99 -9.86 22.91
N GLY A 815 19.52 -9.46 21.77
CA GLY A 815 20.97 -9.44 21.49
C GLY A 815 21.73 -8.56 22.49
N LEU A 816 21.27 -7.32 22.72
CA LEU A 816 21.88 -6.40 23.69
C LEU A 816 21.95 -6.98 25.09
N PHE A 817 20.82 -7.49 25.59
CA PHE A 817 20.77 -7.96 26.96
C PHE A 817 21.48 -9.31 27.16
N SER A 818 21.47 -10.21 26.18
CA SER A 818 22.26 -11.43 26.18
C SER A 818 23.77 -11.12 26.27
N TRP A 819 24.24 -10.16 25.45
CA TRP A 819 25.62 -9.71 25.50
C TRP A 819 25.97 -8.97 26.80
N SER A 820 25.09 -8.08 27.27
CA SER A 820 25.30 -7.34 28.52
C SER A 820 25.41 -8.28 29.76
N VAL A 821 24.59 -9.34 29.76
CA VAL A 821 24.68 -10.39 30.83
C VAL A 821 25.99 -11.15 30.74
N ALA A 822 26.42 -11.56 29.54
CA ALA A 822 27.67 -12.26 29.32
C ALA A 822 28.90 -11.45 29.79
N LEU A 823 28.93 -10.14 29.55
CA LEU A 823 30.03 -9.27 30.03
C LEU A 823 30.04 -9.05 31.55
N ARG A 824 28.90 -9.20 32.20
CA ARG A 824 28.77 -8.98 33.67
C ARG A 824 28.67 -10.25 34.49
N THR A 825 28.97 -11.40 33.89
CA THR A 825 28.82 -12.69 34.58
C THR A 825 29.55 -12.69 35.92
N ARG A 826 30.79 -12.13 35.99
CA ARG A 826 31.56 -12.00 37.21
C ARG A 826 30.91 -11.05 38.24
N GLU A 827 30.44 -9.87 37.80
CA GLU A 827 29.73 -8.91 38.67
C GLU A 827 28.45 -9.56 39.28
N LEU A 828 27.69 -10.27 38.43
CA LEU A 828 26.47 -10.96 38.85
C LEU A 828 26.78 -12.13 39.77
N ALA A 829 27.84 -12.90 39.52
CA ALA A 829 28.32 -13.94 40.38
C ALA A 829 28.71 -13.40 41.78
N ILE A 830 29.47 -12.29 41.86
CA ILE A 830 29.82 -11.63 43.13
C ILE A 830 28.58 -11.19 43.88
N ARG A 831 27.58 -10.64 43.24
CA ARG A 831 26.33 -10.22 43.88
C ARG A 831 25.56 -11.42 44.46
N LEU A 832 25.50 -12.53 43.71
CA LEU A 832 24.86 -13.76 44.17
C LEU A 832 25.60 -14.39 45.35
N THR A 833 26.96 -14.39 45.35
CA THR A 833 27.76 -14.85 46.51
C THR A 833 27.60 -13.98 47.76
N LEU A 834 27.35 -12.64 47.56
CA LEU A 834 27.07 -11.72 48.64
C LEU A 834 25.61 -11.77 49.16
N GLY A 835 24.81 -12.74 48.69
CA GLY A 835 23.45 -12.99 49.17
C GLY A 835 22.34 -12.26 48.43
N ALA A 836 22.60 -11.68 47.24
CA ALA A 836 21.54 -11.09 46.43
C ALA A 836 20.58 -12.18 45.91
N LYS A 837 19.26 -11.95 46.01
CA LYS A 837 18.26 -12.90 45.51
C LYS A 837 18.33 -12.95 43.97
N PRO A 838 18.25 -14.14 43.36
CA PRO A 838 18.22 -14.27 41.88
C PRO A 838 17.18 -13.37 41.21
N SER A 839 16.01 -13.18 41.84
CA SER A 839 14.95 -12.30 41.36
C SER A 839 15.35 -10.83 41.30
N SER A 840 16.21 -10.34 42.20
CA SER A 840 16.70 -8.96 42.18
C SER A 840 17.69 -8.72 41.04
N VAL A 841 18.45 -9.75 40.64
CA VAL A 841 19.33 -9.72 39.47
C VAL A 841 18.49 -9.69 38.18
N GLY A 842 17.46 -10.53 38.11
CA GLY A 842 16.51 -10.52 36.98
C GLY A 842 15.78 -9.17 36.86
N ALA A 843 15.29 -8.60 37.94
CA ALA A 843 14.62 -7.29 37.97
C ALA A 843 15.54 -6.15 37.49
N LEU A 844 16.83 -6.22 37.81
CA LEU A 844 17.80 -5.21 37.31
C LEU A 844 17.96 -5.25 35.80
N VAL A 845 18.01 -6.45 35.21
CA VAL A 845 18.08 -6.62 33.73
C VAL A 845 16.80 -6.12 33.09
N LEU A 846 15.62 -6.53 33.60
CA LEU A 846 14.32 -6.09 33.08
C LEU A 846 14.10 -4.59 33.25
N GLY A 847 14.52 -3.96 34.33
CA GLY A 847 14.42 -2.53 34.57
C GLY A 847 15.26 -1.71 33.57
N GLN A 848 16.47 -2.17 33.28
CA GLN A 848 17.31 -1.50 32.25
C GLN A 848 16.72 -1.61 30.84
N SER A 849 16.10 -2.75 30.50
CA SER A 849 15.40 -2.92 29.23
C SER A 849 14.17 -2.02 29.12
N ALA A 850 13.40 -1.91 30.21
CA ALA A 850 12.22 -1.05 30.24
C ALA A 850 12.56 0.43 29.97
N VAL A 851 13.61 0.96 30.58
CA VAL A 851 14.08 2.34 30.36
C VAL A 851 14.44 2.56 28.88
N LEU A 852 15.16 1.61 28.26
CA LEU A 852 15.56 1.71 26.86
C LEU A 852 14.34 1.68 25.91
N VAL A 853 13.39 0.78 26.18
CA VAL A 853 12.15 0.66 25.40
C VAL A 853 11.30 1.92 25.54
N VAL A 854 11.13 2.45 26.76
CA VAL A 854 10.37 3.69 26.99
C VAL A 854 11.02 4.87 26.27
N THR A 855 12.36 4.96 26.29
CA THR A 855 13.08 5.99 25.53
C THR A 855 12.83 5.85 24.04
N GLY A 856 12.92 4.62 23.49
CA GLY A 856 12.62 4.34 22.09
C GLY A 856 11.17 4.68 21.73
N LEU A 857 10.20 4.34 22.59
CA LEU A 857 8.79 4.72 22.38
C LEU A 857 8.58 6.24 22.33
N ALA A 858 9.23 7.00 23.24
CA ALA A 858 9.14 8.46 23.25
C ALA A 858 9.69 9.09 21.97
N VAL A 859 10.86 8.60 21.50
CA VAL A 859 11.45 9.04 20.22
C VAL A 859 10.59 8.62 19.05
N GLY A 860 10.03 7.40 19.04
CA GLY A 860 9.13 6.92 18.00
C GLY A 860 7.87 7.78 17.87
N MET A 861 7.28 8.19 19.00
CA MET A 861 6.16 9.14 19.00
C MET A 861 6.55 10.51 18.42
N ALA A 862 7.74 11.00 18.70
CA ALA A 862 8.24 12.24 18.10
C ALA A 862 8.39 12.11 16.57
N ILE A 863 8.86 10.97 16.05
CA ILE A 863 8.94 10.69 14.61
C ILE A 863 7.55 10.76 13.96
N ILE A 864 6.51 10.18 14.60
CA ILE A 864 5.14 10.21 14.08
C ILE A 864 4.60 11.64 14.02
N ARG A 865 4.88 12.45 15.03
CA ARG A 865 4.52 13.87 15.02
C ARG A 865 5.17 14.64 13.87
N LEU A 866 6.43 14.36 13.57
CA LEU A 866 7.11 14.94 12.41
C LEU A 866 6.52 14.46 11.07
N ALA A 867 6.01 13.23 11.02
CA ALA A 867 5.37 12.66 9.84
C ALA A 867 3.85 13.00 9.72
N GLU A 868 3.30 13.82 10.61
CA GLU A 868 1.87 14.13 10.69
C GLU A 868 1.28 14.62 9.38
N SER A 869 1.95 15.53 8.68
CA SER A 869 1.49 16.08 7.40
C SER A 869 1.39 15.04 6.27
N ALA A 870 2.23 14.01 6.31
CA ALA A 870 2.19 12.92 5.34
C ALA A 870 1.10 11.90 5.71
N LEU A 871 0.99 11.55 6.99
CA LEU A 871 0.01 10.58 7.49
C LEU A 871 -1.43 11.11 7.40
N SER A 872 -1.67 12.39 7.71
CA SER A 872 -3.01 12.99 7.70
C SER A 872 -3.70 12.91 6.34
N ARG A 873 -2.95 12.82 5.25
CA ARG A 873 -3.50 12.67 3.88
C ARG A 873 -4.08 11.27 3.60
N VAL A 874 -3.71 10.29 4.41
CA VAL A 874 -4.11 8.87 4.26
C VAL A 874 -5.03 8.42 5.38
N LEU A 875 -5.11 9.19 6.48
CA LEU A 875 -5.94 8.89 7.65
C LEU A 875 -7.36 9.41 7.45
N PHE A 876 -8.35 8.61 7.89
CA PHE A 876 -9.76 8.94 7.85
C PHE A 876 -10.37 8.88 9.25
N GLY A 877 -10.95 9.99 9.71
CA GLY A 877 -11.63 10.06 11.00
C GLY A 877 -10.76 9.78 12.24
N VAL A 878 -9.42 9.80 12.06
CA VAL A 878 -8.44 9.49 13.10
C VAL A 878 -7.31 10.52 13.04
N THR A 879 -6.85 10.99 14.18
CA THR A 879 -5.67 11.88 14.27
C THR A 879 -4.42 11.09 14.63
N THR A 880 -3.24 11.63 14.30
CA THR A 880 -1.94 11.05 14.70
C THR A 880 -1.74 10.95 16.21
N SER A 881 -2.58 11.61 16.99
CA SER A 881 -2.62 11.58 18.46
C SER A 881 -3.69 10.66 19.04
N ASP A 882 -4.28 9.76 18.23
CA ASP A 882 -5.29 8.81 18.72
C ASP A 882 -4.73 7.93 19.86
N ALA A 883 -5.28 8.14 21.07
CA ALA A 883 -4.78 7.51 22.28
C ALA A 883 -4.86 5.97 22.23
N THR A 884 -5.86 5.43 21.55
CA THR A 884 -6.06 3.97 21.46
C THR A 884 -5.04 3.34 20.52
N ALA A 885 -4.73 3.97 19.38
CA ALA A 885 -3.71 3.50 18.45
C ALA A 885 -2.31 3.57 19.11
N LEU A 886 -2.02 4.67 19.81
CA LEU A 886 -0.76 4.85 20.54
C LEU A 886 -0.61 3.82 21.67
N ALA A 887 -1.67 3.60 22.48
CA ALA A 887 -1.65 2.65 23.57
C ALA A 887 -1.51 1.19 23.09
N THR A 888 -2.24 0.80 22.04
CA THR A 888 -2.18 -0.57 21.49
C THR A 888 -0.82 -0.88 20.90
N ALA A 889 -0.26 0.00 20.04
CA ALA A 889 1.05 -0.19 19.45
C ALA A 889 2.17 -0.14 20.50
N GLY A 890 2.11 0.81 21.43
CA GLY A 890 3.08 0.94 22.52
C GLY A 890 3.08 -0.25 23.46
N SER A 891 1.90 -0.74 23.87
CA SER A 891 1.75 -1.94 24.70
C SER A 891 2.26 -3.19 24.00
N PHE A 892 1.93 -3.36 22.72
CA PHE A 892 2.41 -4.50 21.94
C PHE A 892 3.94 -4.54 21.86
N LEU A 893 4.57 -3.39 21.56
CA LEU A 893 6.02 -3.31 21.46
C LEU A 893 6.71 -3.49 22.82
N LEU A 894 6.12 -2.93 23.88
CA LEU A 894 6.62 -3.12 25.25
C LEU A 894 6.58 -4.60 25.65
N ILE A 895 5.46 -5.28 25.40
CA ILE A 895 5.31 -6.72 25.69
C ILE A 895 6.32 -7.53 24.87
N ALA A 896 6.45 -7.28 23.57
CA ALA A 896 7.41 -7.97 22.70
C ALA A 896 8.86 -7.82 23.20
N ALA A 897 9.24 -6.60 23.59
CA ALA A 897 10.57 -6.31 24.13
C ALA A 897 10.82 -6.98 25.50
N LEU A 898 9.83 -6.96 26.39
CA LEU A 898 9.92 -7.63 27.69
C LEU A 898 10.04 -9.16 27.52
N VAL A 899 9.24 -9.76 26.63
CA VAL A 899 9.33 -11.19 26.31
C VAL A 899 10.73 -11.54 25.78
N ALA A 900 11.29 -10.70 24.90
CA ALA A 900 12.65 -10.87 24.40
C ALA A 900 13.73 -10.79 25.49
N CYS A 901 13.48 -10.08 26.60
CA CYS A 901 14.42 -9.98 27.72
C CYS A 901 14.33 -11.15 28.71
N VAL A 902 13.27 -11.98 28.68
CA VAL A 902 13.09 -13.10 29.62
C VAL A 902 14.25 -14.11 29.54
N PRO A 903 14.69 -14.62 28.35
CA PRO A 903 15.78 -15.57 28.30
C PRO A 903 17.13 -15.03 28.88
N PRO A 904 17.57 -13.80 28.53
CA PRO A 904 18.76 -13.21 29.18
C PRO A 904 18.61 -13.03 30.67
N ALA A 905 17.45 -12.61 31.14
CA ALA A 905 17.18 -12.45 32.57
C ALA A 905 17.26 -13.79 33.31
N ILE A 906 16.70 -14.86 32.76
CA ILE A 906 16.80 -16.22 33.33
C ILE A 906 18.26 -16.69 33.38
N ARG A 907 19.04 -16.44 32.33
CA ARG A 907 20.48 -16.76 32.31
C ARG A 907 21.24 -16.01 33.41
N ALA A 908 20.93 -14.71 33.60
CA ALA A 908 21.54 -13.90 34.65
C ALA A 908 21.20 -14.41 36.04
N MET A 909 19.99 -14.93 36.28
CA MET A 909 19.55 -15.52 37.55
C MET A 909 20.18 -16.90 37.84
N ARG A 910 20.61 -17.64 36.80
CA ARG A 910 21.16 -18.99 36.88
C ARG A 910 22.69 -19.03 36.75
N VAL A 911 23.37 -17.88 36.86
CA VAL A 911 24.83 -17.84 36.86
C VAL A 911 25.37 -18.62 38.04
N ASP A 912 26.20 -19.65 37.80
CA ASP A 912 26.91 -20.37 38.85
C ASP A 912 28.00 -19.48 39.47
N PRO A 913 27.90 -19.17 40.76
CA PRO A 913 28.88 -18.31 41.40
C PRO A 913 30.32 -18.85 41.36
N VAL A 914 30.49 -20.17 41.37
CA VAL A 914 31.81 -20.81 41.34
C VAL A 914 32.44 -20.74 39.94
N GLU A 915 31.65 -20.96 38.89
CA GLU A 915 32.14 -20.82 37.51
C GLU A 915 32.38 -19.35 37.17
N GLY A 916 31.52 -18.43 37.61
CA GLY A 916 31.64 -16.99 37.38
C GLY A 916 32.88 -16.34 38.03
N LEU A 917 33.39 -16.90 39.12
CA LEU A 917 34.61 -16.46 39.81
C LEU A 917 35.89 -17.12 39.24
N ARG A 918 35.75 -18.27 38.55
CA ARG A 918 36.86 -19.00 37.91
C ARG A 918 37.09 -18.61 36.43
N ALA A 919 36.18 -17.85 35.85
CA ALA A 919 36.33 -17.36 34.47
C ALA A 919 37.37 -16.21 34.44
N GLU A 920 38.67 -16.55 34.21
CA GLU A 920 39.73 -15.64 33.85
C GLU A 920 39.81 -15.45 32.35
#